data_2e381ded21b92fd84b6646afb2c99714
#
_entry.id   2e381ded21b92fd84b6646afb2c99714
#
_cell.length_a   1.000
_cell.length_b   1.000
_cell.length_c   1.000
_cell.angle_alpha   90.00
_cell.angle_beta   90.00
_cell.angle_gamma   90.00
#
_symmetry.space_group_name_H-M   'P 1'
#
loop_
_entity.id
_entity.type
_entity.pdbx_description
1 polymer ?
#
loop_
_entity_poly.entity_id
_entity_poly.type
_entity_poly.pdbx_seq_one_letter_code
_entity_poly.pdbx_strand_id
1 'polypeptide(L)'
;MDFKNIDKKYRPVPFWSWNEKLNVPETLRQVGLMDDVGIGGFFMHARGGLQTDYMGEEWFENVTACVEDAARRGMHAWAYDENGWPSGFGGGVVNGKGLKYQQKYLRVRKFTPDLEDPRGENVICCFEDYCFYYDVNPFYVDTLDGEVIADFIHEIYEPYYAKYGAGFDGFFTDEPQISRNGIPWSFILPTEYEKAYGEPIYDRLIELFVQRGDWQTTRMRFWKLVTELFSKNFMKQIYDWCVAHDLGFTGHMVLEESFHAQLTSNGACMPHYEYFTIPGMDWLCRPIFHCLTMAQLCSVAAQTGKKQVLSETFALCGHNVGHDELKRNYEWMMVRGVNLMCQHLEGYSLRGIRKRDYPPAMYCQQPWWADYKVFNDAMSRIGMLLAEGEIKVNTLVMHTQSSAWICYDDNQNENLGYYNEELLKVMEKLDKKHVLYHLGDEILMERHGRVEGKELIIGNMRYDKVVIPPHIAFLPHTNKLLEEYKANGGVIVTAEEIEADPIIDNENVTYIFREFPAEGFTMRYFVNSTDAEQAATFTCGGKILDPATGELLPFDGTHTFPKWGSLVIIDDGTPASAPIAKPEIPAVDLTGNWKVASATENALTLDTCDYWFDGKLEEENGYILNVGSRALELKRPVDIRCAFKVNAEYIPETLYLACETPEIFAITVNGKAVDTTKDCGFFCDHSFKKLDISGLMEVGENVIETRVLFAQSDVVYENIEKGKQFESEKNKLTYDMEIEAMYLVGDFGVKGVGTFEEIPNKASFFDGTFVITAPAAEVELKNIERQGYLFFSGELCVEKTLTLSEGDTARALVFEKSGLNAIRVNVNGTDVATVMWAPYSVDLTPYLRAGDNQIKLTLVNNLRNLLGPHHHAAGELLAVAPPHFYKEPCIWNGYSGGYSTDKYSFVNTSLE
;
A
#
# COMPACT_ATOMS: atom_id res chain seq x y z
N MET A 1 22.01 23.23 1.93
CA MET A 1 20.67 22.61 1.99
C MET A 1 20.04 22.86 3.34
N ASP A 2 18.73 23.18 3.39
CA ASP A 2 18.00 23.34 4.67
C ASP A 2 17.31 22.02 5.04
N PHE A 3 17.76 21.38 6.12
CA PHE A 3 17.18 20.11 6.58
C PHE A 3 15.89 20.27 7.37
N LYS A 4 15.55 21.50 7.81
CA LYS A 4 14.33 21.76 8.62
C LYS A 4 13.10 22.03 7.77
N ASN A 5 13.26 22.63 6.59
CA ASN A 5 12.18 22.94 5.68
C ASN A 5 12.16 21.97 4.51
N ILE A 6 11.06 21.25 4.35
CA ILE A 6 10.86 20.25 3.31
C ILE A 6 9.84 20.78 2.32
N ASP A 7 10.24 20.93 1.07
CA ASP A 7 9.34 21.32 -0.03
C ASP A 7 8.23 20.26 -0.22
N LYS A 8 7.04 20.72 -0.56
CA LYS A 8 5.86 19.82 -0.72
C LYS A 8 6.05 18.78 -1.82
N LYS A 9 6.87 19.03 -2.82
CA LYS A 9 7.19 18.05 -3.89
C LYS A 9 7.86 16.76 -3.38
N TYR A 10 8.49 16.77 -2.18
CA TYR A 10 9.11 15.58 -1.58
C TYR A 10 8.21 14.89 -0.55
N ARG A 11 7.05 15.48 -0.27
CA ARG A 11 6.10 14.98 0.70
C ARG A 11 5.19 13.92 0.09
N PRO A 12 4.55 13.08 0.90
CA PRO A 12 3.66 12.03 0.41
C PRO A 12 2.56 12.55 -0.53
N VAL A 13 2.18 11.70 -1.47
CA VAL A 13 1.07 11.92 -2.41
C VAL A 13 0.19 10.67 -2.39
N PRO A 14 -0.75 10.53 -1.46
CA PRO A 14 -1.55 9.32 -1.28
C PRO A 14 -2.58 9.10 -2.39
N PHE A 15 -3.04 7.85 -2.52
CA PHE A 15 -4.31 7.55 -3.16
C PHE A 15 -5.45 8.05 -2.28
N TRP A 16 -6.10 9.11 -2.72
CA TRP A 16 -7.31 9.61 -2.10
C TRP A 16 -8.53 9.02 -2.80
N SER A 17 -9.05 7.97 -2.20
CA SER A 17 -10.12 7.15 -2.75
C SER A 17 -11.46 7.87 -2.67
N TRP A 18 -11.95 8.34 -3.81
CA TRP A 18 -13.28 8.93 -3.97
C TRP A 18 -14.33 7.82 -4.11
N ASN A 19 -14.85 7.38 -2.99
CA ASN A 19 -15.65 6.18 -2.84
C ASN A 19 -17.06 6.44 -2.26
N GLU A 20 -17.59 7.67 -2.39
CA GLU A 20 -18.88 8.09 -1.84
C GLU A 20 -19.56 9.08 -2.79
N LYS A 21 -20.76 9.60 -2.44
CA LYS A 21 -21.32 10.79 -3.04
C LYS A 21 -20.47 11.99 -2.63
N LEU A 22 -19.79 12.58 -3.61
CA LEU A 22 -18.90 13.71 -3.37
C LEU A 22 -19.68 15.00 -3.11
N ASN A 23 -19.14 15.85 -2.26
CA ASN A 23 -19.61 17.24 -2.10
C ASN A 23 -18.42 18.16 -1.80
N VAL A 24 -18.40 19.33 -2.43
CA VAL A 24 -17.28 20.27 -2.36
C VAL A 24 -16.87 20.66 -0.94
N PRO A 25 -17.78 20.98 0.01
CA PRO A 25 -17.40 21.31 1.38
C PRO A 25 -16.61 20.21 2.08
N GLU A 26 -17.04 18.94 1.98
CA GLU A 26 -16.34 17.81 2.59
C GLU A 26 -15.02 17.52 1.87
N THR A 27 -15.00 17.59 0.55
CA THR A 27 -13.81 17.46 -0.27
C THR A 27 -12.72 18.45 0.16
N LEU A 28 -13.05 19.73 0.30
CA LEU A 28 -12.10 20.77 0.76
C LEU A 28 -11.70 20.60 2.23
N ARG A 29 -12.60 20.13 3.10
CA ARG A 29 -12.25 19.80 4.48
C ARG A 29 -11.17 18.73 4.52
N GLN A 30 -11.31 17.69 3.70
CA GLN A 30 -10.35 16.58 3.62
C GLN A 30 -9.00 17.04 3.06
N VAL A 31 -8.94 17.87 2.03
CA VAL A 31 -7.68 18.48 1.55
C VAL A 31 -6.97 19.26 2.67
N GLY A 32 -7.72 20.00 3.48
CA GLY A 32 -7.16 20.71 4.64
C GLY A 32 -6.51 19.77 5.65
N LEU A 33 -7.15 18.65 5.98
CA LEU A 33 -6.60 17.65 6.90
C LEU A 33 -5.30 16.99 6.39
N MET A 34 -5.17 16.79 5.07
CA MET A 34 -3.93 16.30 4.46
C MET A 34 -2.80 17.31 4.63
N ASP A 35 -3.06 18.58 4.37
CA ASP A 35 -2.07 19.65 4.52
C ASP A 35 -1.57 19.77 5.96
N ASP A 36 -2.46 19.68 6.94
CA ASP A 36 -2.14 19.78 8.38
C ASP A 36 -1.12 18.75 8.84
N VAL A 37 -1.13 17.53 8.27
CA VAL A 37 -0.20 16.45 8.61
C VAL A 37 1.00 16.35 7.66
N GLY A 38 1.20 17.36 6.81
CA GLY A 38 2.38 17.45 5.97
C GLY A 38 2.36 16.56 4.73
N ILE A 39 1.19 16.23 4.20
CA ILE A 39 1.00 15.62 2.88
C ILE A 39 1.21 16.71 1.82
N GLY A 40 1.93 16.37 0.74
CA GLY A 40 2.33 17.30 -0.30
C GLY A 40 1.40 17.40 -1.48
N GLY A 41 0.58 16.38 -1.69
CA GLY A 41 -0.36 16.27 -2.81
C GLY A 41 -1.29 15.10 -2.66
N PHE A 42 -2.07 14.78 -3.67
CA PHE A 42 -3.00 13.65 -3.66
C PHE A 42 -3.34 13.19 -5.08
N PHE A 43 -3.67 11.91 -5.24
CA PHE A 43 -4.27 11.35 -6.45
C PHE A 43 -5.79 11.26 -6.26
N MET A 44 -6.56 11.98 -7.08
CA MET A 44 -8.04 11.95 -7.09
C MET A 44 -8.50 10.65 -7.75
N HIS A 45 -8.68 9.61 -6.95
CA HIS A 45 -8.88 8.23 -7.37
C HIS A 45 -10.35 7.79 -7.26
N ALA A 46 -11.03 7.58 -8.39
CA ALA A 46 -12.34 6.95 -8.42
C ALA A 46 -12.26 5.48 -7.98
N ARG A 47 -13.02 5.10 -6.94
CA ARG A 47 -12.93 3.77 -6.31
C ARG A 47 -14.30 3.16 -6.09
N GLY A 48 -14.36 1.84 -5.83
CA GLY A 48 -15.57 1.12 -5.49
C GLY A 48 -16.38 1.80 -4.37
N GLY A 49 -17.67 1.95 -4.59
CA GLY A 49 -18.56 2.74 -3.72
C GLY A 49 -18.81 4.17 -4.16
N LEU A 50 -18.15 4.67 -5.22
CA LEU A 50 -18.40 6.00 -5.78
C LEU A 50 -19.85 6.10 -6.26
N GLN A 51 -20.58 7.13 -5.77
CA GLN A 51 -21.97 7.41 -6.14
C GLN A 51 -22.09 8.64 -7.06
N THR A 52 -21.04 9.44 -7.16
CA THR A 52 -20.96 10.55 -8.12
C THR A 52 -20.58 10.00 -9.49
N ASP A 53 -21.27 10.42 -10.54
CA ASP A 53 -20.98 9.97 -11.90
C ASP A 53 -19.55 10.34 -12.31
N TYR A 54 -18.72 9.31 -12.57
CA TYR A 54 -17.33 9.49 -13.00
C TYR A 54 -17.25 10.27 -14.31
N MET A 55 -16.40 11.29 -14.35
CA MET A 55 -16.25 12.24 -15.45
C MET A 55 -17.52 13.10 -15.73
N GLY A 56 -18.54 13.05 -14.84
CA GLY A 56 -19.74 13.87 -14.92
C GLY A 56 -19.53 15.31 -14.41
N GLU A 57 -20.60 16.11 -14.40
CA GLU A 57 -20.54 17.51 -13.98
C GLU A 57 -20.12 17.65 -12.51
N GLU A 58 -20.76 16.91 -11.59
CA GLU A 58 -20.45 16.93 -10.15
C GLU A 58 -19.03 16.41 -9.85
N TRP A 59 -18.54 15.44 -10.63
CA TRP A 59 -17.16 14.98 -10.56
C TRP A 59 -16.19 16.13 -10.80
N PHE A 60 -16.37 16.82 -11.93
CA PHE A 60 -15.50 17.93 -12.29
C PHE A 60 -15.68 19.18 -11.41
N GLU A 61 -16.82 19.37 -10.75
CA GLU A 61 -16.97 20.41 -9.71
C GLU A 61 -16.01 20.15 -8.54
N ASN A 62 -15.94 18.89 -8.06
CA ASN A 62 -15.03 18.50 -6.99
C ASN A 62 -13.56 18.55 -7.44
N VAL A 63 -13.23 18.07 -8.64
CA VAL A 63 -11.86 18.20 -9.20
C VAL A 63 -11.45 19.67 -9.29
N THR A 64 -12.32 20.56 -9.78
CA THR A 64 -12.03 22.01 -9.85
C THR A 64 -11.71 22.57 -8.46
N ALA A 65 -12.55 22.25 -7.47
CA ALA A 65 -12.34 22.71 -6.10
C ALA A 65 -11.00 22.22 -5.52
N CYS A 66 -10.62 20.97 -5.81
CA CYS A 66 -9.34 20.41 -5.38
C CYS A 66 -8.15 21.09 -6.05
N VAL A 67 -8.18 21.28 -7.37
CA VAL A 67 -7.09 21.92 -8.13
C VAL A 67 -6.87 23.35 -7.64
N GLU A 68 -7.95 24.12 -7.43
CA GLU A 68 -7.87 25.49 -6.93
C GLU A 68 -7.37 25.56 -5.49
N ASP A 69 -7.81 24.66 -4.61
CA ASP A 69 -7.37 24.64 -3.20
C ASP A 69 -5.92 24.14 -3.06
N ALA A 70 -5.53 23.13 -3.82
CA ALA A 70 -4.16 22.65 -3.90
C ALA A 70 -3.21 23.76 -4.34
N ALA A 71 -3.53 24.50 -5.40
CA ALA A 71 -2.74 25.63 -5.86
C ALA A 71 -2.60 26.72 -4.77
N ARG A 72 -3.67 27.03 -4.04
CA ARG A 72 -3.65 28.00 -2.93
C ARG A 72 -2.76 27.53 -1.76
N ARG A 73 -2.73 26.24 -1.48
CA ARG A 73 -1.94 25.61 -0.41
C ARG A 73 -0.50 25.30 -0.84
N GLY A 74 -0.19 25.35 -2.14
CA GLY A 74 1.08 24.87 -2.72
C GLY A 74 1.18 23.35 -2.68
N MET A 75 0.07 22.64 -2.69
CA MET A 75 -0.02 21.18 -2.81
C MET A 75 -0.09 20.74 -4.27
N HIS A 76 0.14 19.46 -4.52
CA HIS A 76 0.13 18.85 -5.85
C HIS A 76 -1.17 18.06 -6.06
N ALA A 77 -1.98 18.45 -7.04
CA ALA A 77 -3.22 17.77 -7.41
C ALA A 77 -3.01 16.93 -8.67
N TRP A 78 -3.17 15.61 -8.53
CA TRP A 78 -3.04 14.64 -9.61
C TRP A 78 -4.36 13.97 -9.92
N ALA A 79 -4.64 13.68 -11.19
CA ALA A 79 -5.73 12.82 -11.58
C ALA A 79 -5.28 11.35 -11.62
N TYR A 80 -6.18 10.46 -11.23
CA TYR A 80 -6.07 9.03 -11.50
C TYR A 80 -6.81 8.74 -12.82
N ASP A 81 -6.21 7.96 -13.71
CA ASP A 81 -6.66 7.86 -15.11
C ASP A 81 -7.75 6.81 -15.35
N GLU A 82 -8.39 6.28 -14.29
CA GLU A 82 -9.36 5.21 -14.42
C GLU A 82 -10.54 5.36 -13.43
N ASN A 83 -11.64 4.67 -13.71
CA ASN A 83 -12.71 4.40 -12.77
C ASN A 83 -12.60 2.95 -12.27
N GLY A 84 -11.91 2.77 -11.15
CA GLY A 84 -11.57 1.46 -10.60
C GLY A 84 -10.12 1.07 -10.92
N TRP A 85 -9.87 -0.16 -11.30
CA TRP A 85 -8.54 -0.76 -11.50
C TRP A 85 -8.65 -1.97 -12.45
N PRO A 86 -7.65 -2.34 -13.28
CA PRO A 86 -6.42 -1.60 -13.61
C PRO A 86 -6.64 -0.53 -14.67
N SER A 87 -5.67 0.38 -14.87
CA SER A 87 -5.76 1.47 -15.86
C SER A 87 -5.79 0.99 -17.31
N GLY A 88 -6.55 1.70 -18.16
CA GLY A 88 -6.55 1.52 -19.61
C GLY A 88 -7.93 1.36 -20.27
N PHE A 89 -8.98 1.03 -19.51
CA PHE A 89 -10.31 0.75 -20.10
C PHE A 89 -11.31 1.94 -19.98
N GLY A 90 -10.93 3.01 -19.24
CA GLY A 90 -11.74 4.22 -19.10
C GLY A 90 -13.13 3.97 -18.52
N GLY A 91 -13.20 3.20 -17.41
CA GLY A 91 -14.49 2.84 -16.80
C GLY A 91 -15.36 1.92 -17.66
N GLY A 92 -14.85 1.40 -18.78
CA GLY A 92 -15.58 0.57 -19.74
C GLY A 92 -15.89 1.25 -21.06
N VAL A 93 -15.57 2.53 -21.24
CA VAL A 93 -15.86 3.27 -22.47
C VAL A 93 -15.01 2.77 -23.64
N VAL A 94 -13.75 2.45 -23.40
CA VAL A 94 -12.82 2.04 -24.47
C VAL A 94 -13.08 0.60 -24.92
N ASN A 95 -13.06 -0.37 -24.01
CA ASN A 95 -13.31 -1.78 -24.35
C ASN A 95 -14.75 -2.04 -24.85
N GLY A 96 -15.70 -1.18 -24.46
CA GLY A 96 -17.08 -1.21 -24.95
C GLY A 96 -17.24 -0.91 -26.46
N LYS A 97 -16.21 -0.35 -27.10
CA LYS A 97 -16.23 -0.07 -28.56
C LYS A 97 -16.16 -1.35 -29.43
N GLY A 98 -15.91 -2.51 -28.83
CA GLY A 98 -16.03 -3.81 -29.48
C GLY A 98 -14.72 -4.62 -29.54
N LEU A 99 -14.76 -5.75 -30.26
CA LEU A 99 -13.74 -6.80 -30.25
C LEU A 99 -12.31 -6.30 -30.53
N LYS A 100 -12.13 -5.31 -31.42
CA LYS A 100 -10.82 -4.72 -31.71
C LYS A 100 -10.18 -4.14 -30.42
N TYR A 101 -10.99 -3.52 -29.60
CA TYR A 101 -10.55 -2.81 -28.39
C TYR A 101 -10.32 -3.72 -27.19
N GLN A 102 -10.84 -4.95 -27.23
CA GLN A 102 -10.81 -5.87 -26.10
C GLN A 102 -9.53 -6.68 -26.05
N GLN A 103 -9.06 -6.98 -24.85
CA GLN A 103 -7.88 -7.80 -24.60
C GLN A 103 -8.08 -9.23 -25.10
N LYS A 104 -7.02 -9.84 -25.62
CA LYS A 104 -7.06 -11.18 -26.19
C LYS A 104 -5.90 -12.03 -25.68
N TYR A 105 -6.14 -13.34 -25.60
CA TYR A 105 -5.15 -14.33 -25.20
C TYR A 105 -4.98 -15.38 -26.28
N LEU A 106 -3.73 -15.68 -26.67
CA LEU A 106 -3.42 -16.77 -27.60
C LEU A 106 -3.61 -18.13 -26.92
N ARG A 107 -4.33 -19.01 -27.58
CA ARG A 107 -4.58 -20.38 -27.14
C ARG A 107 -4.20 -21.37 -28.23
N VAL A 108 -3.88 -22.58 -27.79
CA VAL A 108 -3.61 -23.72 -28.70
C VAL A 108 -4.42 -24.92 -28.26
N ARG A 109 -4.92 -25.67 -29.24
CA ARG A 109 -5.48 -27.01 -28.99
C ARG A 109 -5.00 -27.98 -30.08
N LYS A 110 -4.82 -29.24 -29.69
CA LYS A 110 -4.46 -30.29 -30.59
C LYS A 110 -5.72 -30.85 -31.25
N PHE A 111 -5.66 -31.10 -32.55
CA PHE A 111 -6.73 -31.82 -33.25
C PHE A 111 -6.76 -33.26 -32.74
N THR A 112 -7.96 -33.74 -32.37
CA THR A 112 -8.25 -35.16 -32.21
C THR A 112 -9.42 -35.53 -33.13
N PRO A 113 -9.50 -36.78 -33.61
CA PRO A 113 -10.59 -37.22 -34.52
C PRO A 113 -12.00 -37.03 -33.96
N ASP A 114 -12.13 -36.91 -32.64
CA ASP A 114 -13.42 -36.77 -31.92
C ASP A 114 -13.80 -35.32 -31.64
N LEU A 115 -12.97 -34.33 -32.00
CA LEU A 115 -13.27 -32.91 -31.86
C LEU A 115 -14.11 -32.41 -33.04
N GLU A 116 -15.24 -31.77 -32.70
CA GLU A 116 -16.00 -30.98 -33.70
C GLU A 116 -15.07 -29.95 -34.33
N ASP A 117 -15.39 -29.57 -35.59
CA ASP A 117 -14.61 -28.66 -36.43
C ASP A 117 -14.03 -27.46 -35.60
N PRO A 118 -12.69 -27.36 -35.50
CA PRO A 118 -12.06 -26.28 -34.71
C PRO A 118 -12.20 -24.88 -35.32
N ARG A 119 -12.79 -24.77 -36.52
CA ARG A 119 -13.03 -23.53 -37.22
C ARG A 119 -14.18 -22.74 -36.58
N GLY A 120 -13.99 -22.33 -35.33
CA GLY A 120 -14.83 -21.33 -34.66
C GLY A 120 -14.49 -19.91 -35.12
N GLU A 121 -15.27 -18.95 -34.67
CA GLU A 121 -15.13 -17.52 -35.03
C GLU A 121 -13.76 -16.90 -34.63
N ASN A 122 -13.10 -17.45 -33.62
CA ASN A 122 -11.85 -16.91 -33.05
C ASN A 122 -10.58 -17.66 -33.53
N VAL A 123 -10.65 -18.48 -34.59
CA VAL A 123 -9.49 -19.21 -35.11
C VAL A 123 -8.54 -18.25 -35.81
N ILE A 124 -7.26 -18.27 -35.43
CA ILE A 124 -6.16 -17.54 -36.06
C ILE A 124 -5.64 -18.32 -37.24
N CYS A 125 -5.16 -19.53 -36.99
CA CYS A 125 -4.68 -20.45 -38.04
C CYS A 125 -4.65 -21.88 -37.52
N CYS A 126 -4.49 -22.86 -38.44
CA CYS A 126 -4.20 -24.24 -38.12
C CYS A 126 -2.89 -24.64 -38.80
N PHE A 127 -2.00 -25.26 -38.05
CA PHE A 127 -0.71 -25.75 -38.54
C PHE A 127 -0.47 -27.16 -38.02
N GLU A 128 -0.24 -28.09 -38.94
CA GLU A 128 -0.18 -29.54 -38.67
C GLU A 128 -1.45 -30.03 -37.95
N ASP A 129 -1.30 -30.64 -36.76
CA ASP A 129 -2.38 -31.15 -35.92
C ASP A 129 -2.72 -30.17 -34.76
N TYR A 130 -2.36 -28.90 -34.89
CA TYR A 130 -2.65 -27.85 -33.93
C TYR A 130 -3.50 -26.73 -34.50
N CYS A 131 -4.45 -26.24 -33.71
CA CYS A 131 -5.25 -25.07 -34.04
C CYS A 131 -4.99 -23.97 -33.04
N PHE A 132 -4.62 -22.79 -33.54
CA PHE A 132 -4.38 -21.59 -32.74
C PHE A 132 -5.62 -20.71 -32.83
N TYR A 133 -6.08 -20.24 -31.67
CA TYR A 133 -7.24 -19.37 -31.52
C TYR A 133 -7.01 -18.36 -30.42
N TYR A 134 -7.89 -17.38 -30.28
CA TYR A 134 -7.83 -16.41 -29.18
C TYR A 134 -9.09 -16.45 -28.34
N ASP A 135 -8.90 -16.32 -27.02
CA ASP A 135 -9.94 -15.97 -26.07
C ASP A 135 -10.02 -14.45 -25.94
N VAL A 136 -11.20 -13.94 -25.60
CA VAL A 136 -11.46 -12.50 -25.43
C VAL A 136 -11.78 -12.21 -23.99
N ASN A 137 -11.11 -11.20 -23.42
CA ASN A 137 -11.51 -10.54 -22.19
C ASN A 137 -12.27 -9.26 -22.55
N PRO A 138 -13.60 -9.24 -22.47
CA PRO A 138 -14.41 -8.08 -22.86
C PRO A 138 -14.36 -6.93 -21.84
N PHE A 139 -13.75 -7.15 -20.67
CA PHE A 139 -13.72 -6.19 -19.56
C PHE A 139 -12.42 -5.39 -19.47
N TYR A 140 -11.47 -5.64 -20.37
CA TYR A 140 -10.22 -4.90 -20.42
C TYR A 140 -9.80 -4.64 -21.89
N VAL A 141 -8.75 -3.82 -22.07
CA VAL A 141 -8.34 -3.33 -23.41
C VAL A 141 -7.15 -4.05 -23.99
N ASP A 142 -7.01 -3.97 -25.32
CA ASP A 142 -5.81 -4.37 -26.07
C ASP A 142 -4.73 -3.29 -25.96
N THR A 143 -3.89 -3.40 -24.94
CA THR A 143 -2.81 -2.45 -24.64
C THR A 143 -1.67 -2.47 -25.65
N LEU A 144 -1.64 -3.47 -26.56
CA LEU A 144 -0.64 -3.57 -27.63
C LEU A 144 -1.01 -2.72 -28.85
N ASP A 145 -2.29 -2.37 -29.05
CA ASP A 145 -2.76 -1.59 -30.18
C ASP A 145 -2.76 -0.09 -29.88
N GLY A 146 -1.88 0.67 -30.55
CA GLY A 146 -1.77 2.12 -30.34
C GLY A 146 -3.02 2.92 -30.68
N GLU A 147 -3.92 2.43 -31.57
CA GLU A 147 -5.19 3.11 -31.85
C GLU A 147 -6.15 2.99 -30.65
N VAL A 148 -6.13 1.86 -29.94
CA VAL A 148 -6.92 1.65 -28.72
C VAL A 148 -6.49 2.62 -27.62
N ILE A 149 -5.19 2.84 -27.47
CA ILE A 149 -4.65 3.74 -26.46
C ILE A 149 -4.82 5.21 -26.83
N ALA A 150 -4.81 5.54 -28.13
CA ALA A 150 -5.18 6.88 -28.58
C ALA A 150 -6.63 7.22 -28.19
N ASP A 151 -7.55 6.25 -28.30
CA ASP A 151 -8.93 6.42 -27.83
C ASP A 151 -9.01 6.56 -26.29
N PHE A 152 -8.19 5.82 -25.54
CA PHE A 152 -8.11 5.99 -24.08
C PHE A 152 -7.65 7.41 -23.67
N ILE A 153 -6.62 7.92 -24.34
CA ILE A 153 -6.18 9.31 -24.15
C ILE A 153 -7.32 10.29 -24.48
N HIS A 154 -8.01 10.09 -25.58
CA HIS A 154 -9.13 10.96 -26.00
C HIS A 154 -10.28 10.97 -24.98
N GLU A 155 -10.66 9.82 -24.44
CA GLU A 155 -11.81 9.68 -23.54
C GLU A 155 -11.49 10.16 -22.11
N ILE A 156 -10.23 10.04 -21.63
CA ILE A 156 -9.87 10.30 -20.24
C ILE A 156 -8.96 11.53 -20.09
N TYR A 157 -7.86 11.60 -20.82
CA TYR A 157 -6.83 12.64 -20.61
C TYR A 157 -7.23 14.00 -21.22
N GLU A 158 -7.76 13.98 -22.43
CA GLU A 158 -8.16 15.24 -23.13
C GLU A 158 -9.25 16.03 -22.39
N PRO A 159 -10.30 15.43 -21.77
CA PRO A 159 -11.30 16.18 -21.02
C PRO A 159 -10.73 16.91 -19.80
N TYR A 160 -9.78 16.33 -19.07
CA TYR A 160 -9.06 17.00 -17.98
C TYR A 160 -8.25 18.18 -18.52
N TYR A 161 -7.45 17.93 -19.56
CA TYR A 161 -6.63 19.00 -20.15
C TYR A 161 -7.47 20.12 -20.76
N ALA A 162 -8.54 19.82 -21.45
CA ALA A 162 -9.45 20.82 -22.00
C ALA A 162 -10.05 21.74 -20.93
N LYS A 163 -10.19 21.23 -19.69
CA LYS A 163 -10.78 21.98 -18.59
C LYS A 163 -9.74 22.75 -17.76
N TYR A 164 -8.58 22.18 -17.53
CA TYR A 164 -7.58 22.70 -16.59
C TYR A 164 -6.25 23.12 -17.25
N GLY A 165 -5.99 22.74 -18.51
CA GLY A 165 -4.67 22.92 -19.12
C GLY A 165 -3.58 22.27 -18.28
N ALA A 166 -2.48 22.95 -18.05
CA ALA A 166 -1.41 22.56 -17.12
C ALA A 166 -1.65 23.09 -15.68
N GLY A 167 -2.92 23.30 -15.30
CA GLY A 167 -3.28 23.79 -13.96
C GLY A 167 -3.33 22.72 -12.87
N PHE A 168 -3.09 21.46 -13.22
CA PHE A 168 -2.90 20.32 -12.31
C PHE A 168 -1.61 19.59 -12.66
N ASP A 169 -1.13 18.69 -11.77
CA ASP A 169 0.24 18.16 -11.89
C ASP A 169 0.38 17.05 -12.94
N GLY A 170 -0.67 16.26 -13.20
CA GLY A 170 -0.64 15.20 -14.20
C GLY A 170 -1.50 14.00 -13.84
N PHE A 171 -1.11 12.83 -14.36
CA PHE A 171 -1.88 11.59 -14.23
C PHE A 171 -1.09 10.47 -13.58
N PHE A 172 -1.82 9.65 -12.81
CA PHE A 172 -1.37 8.36 -12.33
C PHE A 172 -2.03 7.25 -13.14
N THR A 173 -1.23 6.30 -13.63
CA THR A 173 -1.68 5.06 -14.28
C THR A 173 -1.35 3.88 -13.39
N ASP A 174 -2.34 3.03 -13.15
CA ASP A 174 -2.29 1.97 -12.15
C ASP A 174 -2.29 0.60 -12.83
N GLU A 175 -1.16 -0.11 -12.74
CA GLU A 175 -0.99 -1.49 -13.18
C GLU A 175 -1.52 -1.83 -14.60
N PRO A 176 -1.27 -1.01 -15.63
CA PRO A 176 -1.65 -1.41 -17.00
C PRO A 176 -0.94 -2.71 -17.36
N GLN A 177 -1.63 -3.59 -18.11
CA GLN A 177 -1.13 -4.95 -18.34
C GLN A 177 -1.42 -5.44 -19.75
N ILE A 178 -0.55 -6.30 -20.29
CA ILE A 178 -0.74 -6.94 -21.59
C ILE A 178 -1.59 -8.20 -21.49
N SER A 179 -1.45 -8.94 -20.38
CA SER A 179 -2.17 -10.17 -20.09
C SER A 179 -2.06 -10.46 -18.58
N ARG A 180 -2.85 -11.37 -18.06
CA ARG A 180 -2.67 -12.07 -16.79
C ARG A 180 -2.96 -13.56 -16.92
N ASN A 181 -3.37 -13.99 -18.11
CA ASN A 181 -3.88 -15.31 -18.34
C ASN A 181 -3.20 -15.97 -19.56
N GLY A 182 -1.87 -16.12 -19.49
CA GLY A 182 -1.07 -16.77 -20.51
C GLY A 182 -0.54 -15.81 -21.59
N ILE A 183 -0.30 -16.35 -22.77
CA ILE A 183 0.33 -15.63 -23.87
C ILE A 183 -0.62 -14.57 -24.45
N PRO A 184 -0.24 -13.30 -24.56
CA PRO A 184 -1.08 -12.25 -25.12
C PRO A 184 -1.28 -12.43 -26.63
N TRP A 185 -2.39 -11.90 -27.12
CA TRP A 185 -2.67 -11.78 -28.56
C TRP A 185 -3.26 -10.41 -28.89
N SER A 186 -2.90 -9.91 -30.06
CA SER A 186 -3.49 -8.69 -30.64
C SER A 186 -3.59 -8.87 -32.16
N PHE A 187 -4.59 -8.23 -32.76
CA PHE A 187 -4.73 -8.27 -34.22
C PHE A 187 -3.60 -7.60 -34.98
N ILE A 188 -2.82 -6.73 -34.34
CA ILE A 188 -1.65 -6.10 -34.95
C ILE A 188 -0.40 -7.00 -34.91
N LEU A 189 -0.33 -8.00 -34.01
CA LEU A 189 0.87 -8.82 -33.80
C LEU A 189 1.39 -9.48 -35.07
N PRO A 190 0.57 -10.12 -35.96
CA PRO A 190 1.11 -10.73 -37.15
C PRO A 190 1.84 -9.75 -38.08
N THR A 191 1.27 -8.56 -38.28
CA THR A 191 1.87 -7.52 -39.12
C THR A 191 3.14 -6.94 -38.47
N GLU A 192 3.12 -6.66 -37.21
CA GLU A 192 4.30 -6.10 -36.51
C GLU A 192 5.43 -7.14 -36.38
N TYR A 193 5.12 -8.43 -36.21
CA TYR A 193 6.10 -9.50 -36.23
C TYR A 193 6.79 -9.64 -37.59
N GLU A 194 6.01 -9.68 -38.67
CA GLU A 194 6.56 -9.77 -40.04
C GLU A 194 7.40 -8.54 -40.37
N LYS A 195 6.97 -7.36 -39.98
CA LYS A 195 7.72 -6.11 -40.15
C LYS A 195 9.06 -6.13 -39.37
N ALA A 196 9.08 -6.68 -38.15
CA ALA A 196 10.25 -6.72 -37.29
C ALA A 196 11.28 -7.78 -37.73
N TYR A 197 10.82 -8.94 -38.19
CA TYR A 197 11.66 -10.13 -38.41
C TYR A 197 11.66 -10.66 -39.85
N GLY A 198 10.85 -10.12 -40.73
CA GLY A 198 10.82 -10.48 -42.17
C GLY A 198 10.18 -11.84 -42.46
N GLU A 199 9.48 -12.44 -41.48
CA GLU A 199 8.79 -13.72 -41.64
C GLU A 199 7.42 -13.69 -40.90
N PRO A 200 6.39 -14.41 -41.43
CA PRO A 200 5.10 -14.48 -40.78
C PRO A 200 5.17 -15.30 -39.47
N ILE A 201 4.42 -14.89 -38.45
CA ILE A 201 4.41 -15.57 -37.13
C ILE A 201 3.63 -16.90 -37.17
N TYR A 202 2.71 -17.08 -38.15
CA TYR A 202 1.74 -18.20 -38.15
C TYR A 202 2.40 -19.58 -38.10
N ASP A 203 3.50 -19.78 -38.82
CA ASP A 203 4.25 -21.03 -38.86
C ASP A 203 5.12 -21.26 -37.62
N ARG A 204 5.26 -20.22 -36.80
CA ARG A 204 6.07 -20.18 -35.55
C ARG A 204 5.27 -20.28 -34.27
N LEU A 205 3.94 -20.10 -34.30
CA LEU A 205 3.09 -20.08 -33.12
C LEU A 205 3.24 -21.32 -32.26
N ILE A 206 3.46 -22.50 -32.86
CA ILE A 206 3.67 -23.74 -32.09
C ILE A 206 4.91 -23.69 -31.21
N GLU A 207 5.96 -22.95 -31.61
CA GLU A 207 7.22 -22.82 -30.90
C GLU A 207 7.06 -22.02 -29.57
N LEU A 208 5.99 -21.24 -29.43
CA LEU A 208 5.65 -20.58 -28.17
C LEU A 208 5.19 -21.56 -27.08
N PHE A 209 4.59 -22.69 -27.48
CA PHE A 209 4.01 -23.68 -26.57
C PHE A 209 4.84 -24.96 -26.42
N VAL A 210 5.67 -25.29 -27.44
CA VAL A 210 6.41 -26.55 -27.51
C VAL A 210 7.88 -26.26 -27.89
N GLN A 211 8.80 -26.97 -27.28
CA GLN A 211 10.23 -26.89 -27.59
C GLN A 211 10.55 -27.68 -28.87
N ARG A 212 10.30 -27.07 -30.03
CA ARG A 212 10.63 -27.61 -31.37
C ARG A 212 11.09 -26.52 -32.32
N GLY A 213 11.81 -26.87 -33.35
CA GLY A 213 12.31 -25.91 -34.35
C GLY A 213 13.30 -24.91 -33.71
N ASP A 214 13.17 -23.64 -34.01
CA ASP A 214 13.98 -22.55 -33.46
C ASP A 214 13.25 -21.82 -32.32
N TRP A 215 12.63 -22.60 -31.44
CA TRP A 215 11.76 -22.12 -30.34
C TRP A 215 12.40 -21.07 -29.44
N GLN A 216 13.71 -21.16 -29.23
CA GLN A 216 14.43 -20.18 -28.38
C GLN A 216 14.42 -18.79 -29.03
N THR A 217 14.77 -18.73 -30.31
CA THR A 217 14.73 -17.48 -31.09
C THR A 217 13.30 -16.97 -31.23
N THR A 218 12.33 -17.84 -31.50
CA THR A 218 10.92 -17.45 -31.65
C THR A 218 10.36 -16.87 -30.35
N ARG A 219 10.56 -17.50 -29.21
CA ARG A 219 10.11 -16.99 -27.90
C ARG A 219 10.77 -15.67 -27.56
N MET A 220 12.08 -15.56 -27.72
CA MET A 220 12.82 -14.32 -27.47
C MET A 220 12.33 -13.18 -28.38
N ARG A 221 12.10 -13.42 -29.67
CA ARG A 221 11.55 -12.44 -30.63
C ARG A 221 10.12 -12.03 -30.27
N PHE A 222 9.26 -13.01 -29.96
CA PHE A 222 7.87 -12.75 -29.60
C PHE A 222 7.76 -11.87 -28.36
N TRP A 223 8.40 -12.26 -27.27
CA TRP A 223 8.32 -11.52 -26.02
C TRP A 223 9.01 -10.16 -26.11
N LYS A 224 10.14 -10.05 -26.83
CA LYS A 224 10.74 -8.74 -27.11
C LYS A 224 9.75 -7.83 -27.85
N LEU A 225 9.12 -8.33 -28.90
CA LEU A 225 8.15 -7.54 -29.69
C LEU A 225 6.94 -7.12 -28.83
N VAL A 226 6.35 -8.03 -28.07
CA VAL A 226 5.22 -7.73 -27.18
C VAL A 226 5.60 -6.66 -26.16
N THR A 227 6.77 -6.80 -25.52
CA THR A 227 7.31 -5.79 -24.58
C THR A 227 7.48 -4.43 -25.26
N GLU A 228 8.08 -4.39 -26.44
CA GLU A 228 8.29 -3.14 -27.18
C GLU A 228 7.00 -2.49 -27.67
N LEU A 229 6.00 -3.28 -28.08
CA LEU A 229 4.69 -2.76 -28.48
C LEU A 229 3.95 -2.14 -27.28
N PHE A 230 3.94 -2.80 -26.15
CA PHE A 230 3.35 -2.25 -24.94
C PHE A 230 4.08 -0.98 -24.47
N SER A 231 5.41 -1.05 -24.43
CA SER A 231 6.26 0.09 -24.09
C SER A 231 5.99 1.30 -25.01
N LYS A 232 5.83 1.07 -26.31
CA LYS A 232 5.61 2.11 -27.31
C LYS A 232 4.17 2.62 -27.33
N ASN A 233 3.21 1.70 -27.37
CA ASN A 233 1.82 2.01 -27.70
C ASN A 233 1.01 2.43 -26.47
N PHE A 234 1.32 1.90 -25.27
CA PHE A 234 0.72 2.35 -24.02
C PHE A 234 1.61 3.38 -23.35
N MET A 235 2.77 2.99 -22.84
CA MET A 235 3.58 3.82 -21.96
C MET A 235 4.10 5.09 -22.64
N LYS A 236 4.81 4.94 -23.75
CA LYS A 236 5.41 6.07 -24.47
C LYS A 236 4.35 7.00 -25.05
N GLN A 237 3.24 6.48 -25.59
CA GLN A 237 2.20 7.30 -26.21
C GLN A 237 1.55 8.22 -25.17
N ILE A 238 1.24 7.72 -23.97
CA ILE A 238 0.69 8.53 -22.88
C ILE A 238 1.74 9.50 -22.33
N TYR A 239 2.97 9.02 -22.12
CA TYR A 239 4.09 9.87 -21.67
C TYR A 239 4.34 11.05 -22.63
N ASP A 240 4.44 10.77 -23.94
CA ASP A 240 4.67 11.81 -24.94
C ASP A 240 3.52 12.83 -24.95
N TRP A 241 2.28 12.36 -24.79
CA TRP A 241 1.12 13.23 -24.69
C TRP A 241 1.18 14.12 -23.44
N CYS A 242 1.46 13.55 -22.27
CA CYS A 242 1.58 14.30 -21.01
C CYS A 242 2.70 15.35 -21.09
N VAL A 243 3.90 14.96 -21.54
CA VAL A 243 5.05 15.87 -21.67
C VAL A 243 4.77 17.00 -22.67
N ALA A 244 4.10 16.70 -23.79
CA ALA A 244 3.72 17.73 -24.79
C ALA A 244 2.70 18.74 -24.24
N HIS A 245 2.02 18.42 -23.13
CA HIS A 245 1.02 19.27 -22.49
C HIS A 245 1.49 19.83 -21.14
N ASP A 246 2.80 19.74 -20.83
CA ASP A 246 3.41 20.18 -19.56
C ASP A 246 2.80 19.49 -18.32
N LEU A 247 2.40 18.22 -18.46
CA LEU A 247 1.85 17.39 -17.40
C LEU A 247 2.82 16.28 -17.00
N GLY A 248 2.76 15.87 -15.73
CA GLY A 248 3.43 14.69 -15.23
C GLY A 248 2.69 13.41 -15.60
N PHE A 249 3.44 12.29 -15.65
CA PHE A 249 2.91 10.95 -15.79
C PHE A 249 3.64 10.05 -14.80
N THR A 250 2.90 9.45 -13.88
CA THR A 250 3.42 8.54 -12.84
C THR A 250 2.57 7.28 -12.76
N GLY A 251 3.00 6.32 -11.99
CA GLY A 251 2.34 5.04 -11.84
C GLY A 251 3.33 3.90 -11.68
N HIS A 252 2.86 2.69 -11.76
CA HIS A 252 3.67 1.47 -11.63
C HIS A 252 3.15 0.34 -12.52
N MET A 253 3.94 -0.73 -12.59
CA MET A 253 3.58 -1.94 -13.32
C MET A 253 2.98 -2.96 -12.35
N VAL A 254 2.35 -3.99 -12.89
CA VAL A 254 1.78 -5.09 -12.08
C VAL A 254 2.77 -6.24 -11.95
N LEU A 255 2.84 -6.89 -10.78
CA LEU A 255 3.59 -8.12 -10.55
C LEU A 255 5.09 -7.99 -10.89
N GLU A 256 5.76 -7.03 -10.29
CA GLU A 256 7.14 -6.62 -10.61
C GLU A 256 8.24 -7.47 -9.94
N GLU A 257 7.88 -8.38 -9.02
CA GLU A 257 8.81 -8.99 -8.05
C GLU A 257 9.74 -10.05 -8.66
N SER A 258 9.31 -10.69 -9.74
CA SER A 258 10.05 -11.79 -10.35
C SER A 258 9.87 -11.90 -11.86
N PHE A 259 10.77 -12.58 -12.54
CA PHE A 259 10.65 -12.83 -13.98
C PHE A 259 9.35 -13.52 -14.36
N HIS A 260 8.90 -14.48 -13.54
CA HIS A 260 7.65 -15.20 -13.83
C HIS A 260 6.43 -14.28 -13.72
N ALA A 261 6.38 -13.50 -12.64
CA ALA A 261 5.24 -12.63 -12.36
C ALA A 261 5.11 -11.51 -13.42
N GLN A 262 6.21 -10.81 -13.73
CA GLN A 262 6.20 -9.70 -14.69
C GLN A 262 6.04 -10.13 -16.16
N LEU A 263 6.49 -11.34 -16.54
CA LEU A 263 6.53 -11.75 -17.95
C LEU A 263 5.14 -11.75 -18.58
N THR A 264 4.18 -12.44 -17.98
CA THR A 264 2.82 -12.53 -18.54
C THR A 264 2.08 -11.20 -18.48
N SER A 265 2.35 -10.39 -17.50
CA SER A 265 1.67 -9.11 -17.26
C SER A 265 2.27 -7.95 -18.07
N ASN A 266 3.58 -7.94 -18.24
CA ASN A 266 4.33 -6.78 -18.77
C ASN A 266 5.32 -7.16 -19.89
N GLY A 267 5.62 -8.44 -20.09
CA GLY A 267 6.74 -8.90 -20.92
C GLY A 267 8.09 -8.69 -20.24
N ALA A 268 8.37 -7.49 -19.79
CA ALA A 268 9.44 -7.05 -18.88
C ALA A 268 9.05 -5.71 -18.26
N CYS A 269 9.48 -5.41 -17.03
CA CYS A 269 9.14 -4.14 -16.38
C CYS A 269 10.07 -2.98 -16.76
N MET A 270 11.39 -3.22 -16.82
CA MET A 270 12.38 -2.14 -16.96
C MET A 270 12.16 -1.22 -18.16
N PRO A 271 11.85 -1.70 -19.38
CA PRO A 271 11.67 -0.83 -20.54
C PRO A 271 10.50 0.15 -20.43
N HIS A 272 9.55 -0.11 -19.53
CA HIS A 272 8.34 0.71 -19.33
C HIS A 272 8.60 1.89 -18.41
N TYR A 273 9.43 1.73 -17.36
CA TYR A 273 9.75 2.77 -16.39
C TYR A 273 10.42 4.01 -17.02
N GLU A 274 11.07 3.86 -18.18
CA GLU A 274 11.63 4.97 -18.95
C GLU A 274 10.58 6.04 -19.27
N TYR A 275 9.34 5.62 -19.51
CA TYR A 275 8.24 6.46 -19.94
C TYR A 275 7.35 6.96 -18.80
N PHE A 276 7.91 7.14 -17.63
CA PHE A 276 7.31 7.93 -16.55
C PHE A 276 8.10 9.21 -16.28
N THR A 277 7.46 10.28 -15.89
CA THR A 277 8.14 11.46 -15.33
C THR A 277 8.60 11.16 -13.90
N ILE A 278 7.79 10.42 -13.15
CA ILE A 278 8.10 9.86 -11.84
C ILE A 278 7.80 8.36 -11.92
N PRO A 279 8.82 7.50 -12.16
CA PRO A 279 8.59 6.06 -12.19
C PRO A 279 8.24 5.54 -10.81
N GLY A 280 7.37 4.55 -10.75
CA GLY A 280 6.88 3.97 -9.50
C GLY A 280 6.82 2.45 -9.48
N MET A 281 6.56 1.95 -8.28
CA MET A 281 6.31 0.54 -7.95
C MET A 281 5.19 0.45 -6.93
N ASP A 282 4.67 -0.74 -6.66
CA ASP A 282 3.90 -1.01 -5.46
C ASP A 282 4.62 -1.96 -4.50
N TRP A 283 4.28 -1.88 -3.22
CA TRP A 283 4.67 -2.83 -2.20
C TRP A 283 3.59 -2.94 -1.14
N LEU A 284 2.84 -4.01 -1.20
CA LEU A 284 1.68 -4.27 -0.37
C LEU A 284 2.01 -5.28 0.74
N CYS A 285 1.24 -5.27 1.84
CA CYS A 285 1.42 -6.12 3.01
C CYS A 285 2.60 -5.73 3.92
N ARG A 286 2.66 -6.37 5.10
CA ARG A 286 3.73 -6.15 6.09
C ARG A 286 5.03 -6.89 5.79
N PRO A 287 5.03 -8.12 5.23
CA PRO A 287 6.27 -8.83 4.93
C PRO A 287 7.14 -8.10 3.90
N ILE A 288 8.44 -8.11 4.15
CA ILE A 288 9.46 -7.67 3.19
C ILE A 288 10.31 -8.88 2.80
N PHE A 289 10.71 -8.94 1.53
CA PHE A 289 11.57 -9.99 1.02
C PHE A 289 12.38 -9.51 -0.18
N HIS A 290 13.53 -10.12 -0.41
CA HIS A 290 14.41 -9.76 -1.51
C HIS A 290 13.77 -10.12 -2.86
N CYS A 291 13.68 -9.15 -3.77
CA CYS A 291 13.03 -9.28 -5.08
C CYS A 291 13.65 -8.33 -6.11
N LEU A 292 13.18 -8.37 -7.35
CA LEU A 292 13.72 -7.57 -8.45
C LEU A 292 13.23 -6.10 -8.46
N THR A 293 12.06 -5.83 -7.91
CA THR A 293 11.28 -4.59 -8.10
C THR A 293 12.09 -3.32 -7.96
N MET A 294 12.64 -3.06 -6.76
CA MET A 294 13.37 -1.81 -6.50
C MET A 294 14.63 -1.67 -7.33
N ALA A 295 15.38 -2.77 -7.52
CA ALA A 295 16.62 -2.73 -8.32
C ALA A 295 16.30 -2.42 -9.79
N GLN A 296 15.25 -2.99 -10.35
CA GLN A 296 14.78 -2.67 -11.71
C GLN A 296 14.40 -1.19 -11.82
N LEU A 297 13.50 -0.74 -10.96
CA LEU A 297 12.95 0.61 -10.98
C LEU A 297 14.02 1.68 -10.80
N CYS A 298 14.83 1.57 -9.72
CA CYS A 298 15.83 2.57 -9.38
C CYS A 298 16.99 2.61 -10.36
N SER A 299 17.32 1.46 -11.00
CA SER A 299 18.30 1.42 -12.10
C SER A 299 17.83 2.26 -13.29
N VAL A 300 16.58 2.07 -13.73
CA VAL A 300 16.03 2.85 -14.85
C VAL A 300 15.92 4.32 -14.49
N ALA A 301 15.46 4.66 -13.30
CA ALA A 301 15.37 6.04 -12.83
C ALA A 301 16.73 6.73 -12.90
N ALA A 302 17.80 6.10 -12.39
CA ALA A 302 19.16 6.63 -12.45
C ALA A 302 19.67 6.76 -13.90
N GLN A 303 19.50 5.73 -14.72
CA GLN A 303 19.96 5.68 -16.11
C GLN A 303 19.24 6.74 -16.97
N THR A 304 17.99 7.03 -16.71
CA THR A 304 17.18 8.02 -17.44
C THR A 304 17.13 9.42 -16.78
N GLY A 305 17.82 9.59 -15.63
CA GLY A 305 17.95 10.87 -14.95
C GLY A 305 16.69 11.31 -14.20
N LYS A 306 15.83 10.38 -13.80
CA LYS A 306 14.64 10.66 -12.96
C LYS A 306 15.09 10.80 -11.51
N LYS A 307 14.67 11.87 -10.84
CA LYS A 307 15.06 12.17 -9.46
C LYS A 307 14.13 11.57 -8.43
N GLN A 308 12.83 11.55 -8.72
CA GLN A 308 11.82 10.99 -7.85
C GLN A 308 11.42 9.59 -8.29
N VAL A 309 11.26 8.71 -7.33
CA VAL A 309 10.87 7.31 -7.49
C VAL A 309 9.78 7.03 -6.48
N LEU A 310 8.57 6.75 -6.98
CA LEU A 310 7.37 6.58 -6.18
C LEU A 310 7.24 5.12 -5.72
N SER A 311 6.61 4.90 -4.56
CA SER A 311 6.03 3.61 -4.19
C SER A 311 4.60 3.79 -3.70
N GLU A 312 3.65 3.11 -4.35
CA GLU A 312 2.39 2.77 -3.69
C GLU A 312 2.70 1.82 -2.54
N THR A 313 2.12 2.07 -1.35
CA THR A 313 2.57 1.32 -0.18
C THR A 313 1.49 1.26 0.91
N PHE A 314 1.56 0.22 1.76
CA PHE A 314 0.78 -0.02 2.96
C PHE A 314 -0.57 -0.72 2.79
N ALA A 315 -1.11 -0.87 1.58
CA ALA A 315 -2.29 -1.70 1.39
C ALA A 315 -2.11 -3.10 2.02
N LEU A 316 -3.21 -3.71 2.44
CA LEU A 316 -3.23 -5.03 3.07
C LEU A 316 -2.52 -5.14 4.43
N CYS A 317 -1.91 -4.08 4.97
CA CYS A 317 -1.24 -4.14 6.27
C CYS A 317 -2.20 -4.31 7.47
N GLY A 318 -3.52 -4.09 7.25
CA GLY A 318 -4.52 -4.16 8.32
C GLY A 318 -4.57 -2.89 9.19
N HIS A 319 -5.70 -2.68 9.87
CA HIS A 319 -5.95 -1.45 10.65
C HIS A 319 -5.03 -1.25 11.85
N ASN A 320 -4.33 -2.29 12.31
CA ASN A 320 -3.44 -2.25 13.48
C ASN A 320 -1.96 -2.11 13.13
N VAL A 321 -1.61 -1.84 11.89
CA VAL A 321 -0.20 -1.63 11.53
C VAL A 321 0.38 -0.45 12.32
N GLY A 322 1.51 -0.68 12.99
CA GLY A 322 2.21 0.35 13.75
C GLY A 322 3.11 1.22 12.85
N HIS A 323 3.38 2.44 13.30
CA HIS A 323 4.31 3.31 12.55
C HIS A 323 5.74 2.78 12.50
N ASP A 324 6.14 1.92 13.43
CA ASP A 324 7.39 1.17 13.39
C ASP A 324 7.45 0.16 12.22
N GLU A 325 6.34 -0.55 11.94
CA GLU A 325 6.24 -1.44 10.78
C GLU A 325 6.13 -0.66 9.47
N LEU A 326 5.34 0.43 9.43
CA LEU A 326 5.27 1.33 8.27
C LEU A 326 6.65 1.90 7.93
N LYS A 327 7.39 2.38 8.96
CA LYS A 327 8.76 2.87 8.83
C LYS A 327 9.69 1.78 8.28
N ARG A 328 9.66 0.57 8.88
CA ARG A 328 10.46 -0.56 8.41
C ARG A 328 10.24 -0.84 6.92
N ASN A 329 8.97 -0.94 6.50
CA ASN A 329 8.63 -1.25 5.11
C ASN A 329 9.12 -0.15 4.16
N TYR A 330 8.86 1.11 4.50
CA TYR A 330 9.21 2.21 3.63
C TYR A 330 10.72 2.47 3.61
N GLU A 331 11.43 2.41 4.75
CA GLU A 331 12.89 2.57 4.81
C GLU A 331 13.64 1.43 4.09
N TRP A 332 13.07 0.22 4.09
CA TRP A 332 13.61 -0.89 3.30
C TRP A 332 13.58 -0.61 1.79
N MET A 333 12.56 0.10 1.31
CA MET A 333 12.50 0.60 -0.07
C MET A 333 13.41 1.81 -0.29
N MET A 334 13.41 2.76 0.65
CA MET A 334 14.19 4.00 0.55
C MET A 334 15.69 3.76 0.47
N VAL A 335 16.21 2.81 1.24
CA VAL A 335 17.64 2.45 1.20
C VAL A 335 18.06 1.81 -0.14
N ARG A 336 17.10 1.52 -1.02
CA ARG A 336 17.31 1.06 -2.40
C ARG A 336 17.01 2.12 -3.45
N GLY A 337 16.57 3.31 -3.04
CA GLY A 337 16.42 4.48 -3.91
C GLY A 337 15.01 5.06 -4.05
N VAL A 338 13.97 4.38 -3.54
CA VAL A 338 12.59 4.94 -3.48
C VAL A 338 12.58 6.18 -2.60
N ASN A 339 11.85 7.22 -2.98
CA ASN A 339 11.92 8.50 -2.29
C ASN A 339 10.64 9.35 -2.30
N LEU A 340 9.56 8.86 -2.91
CA LEU A 340 8.25 9.50 -2.88
C LEU A 340 7.19 8.46 -2.47
N MET A 341 6.43 8.78 -1.42
CA MET A 341 5.45 7.87 -0.84
C MET A 341 4.05 8.14 -1.37
N CYS A 342 3.38 7.08 -1.85
CA CYS A 342 1.97 7.04 -2.19
C CYS A 342 1.27 6.05 -1.25
N GLN A 343 0.62 6.54 -0.20
CA GLN A 343 -0.07 5.67 0.75
C GLN A 343 -1.36 5.10 0.12
N HIS A 344 -1.56 3.83 0.24
CA HIS A 344 -2.83 3.16 -0.02
C HIS A 344 -3.52 2.83 1.31
N LEU A 345 -4.75 3.33 1.56
CA LEU A 345 -5.40 4.41 0.85
C LEU A 345 -6.01 5.39 1.86
N GLU A 346 -6.21 6.60 1.43
CA GLU A 346 -6.97 7.60 2.17
C GLU A 346 -8.41 7.60 1.65
N GLY A 347 -9.33 6.96 2.41
CA GLY A 347 -10.74 6.84 2.00
C GLY A 347 -11.52 8.13 2.25
N TYR A 348 -12.25 8.62 1.23
CA TYR A 348 -13.21 9.71 1.41
C TYR A 348 -14.26 9.35 2.47
N SER A 349 -14.68 8.08 2.50
CA SER A 349 -15.57 7.50 3.51
C SER A 349 -15.20 6.06 3.83
N LEU A 350 -15.52 5.60 5.05
CA LEU A 350 -15.44 4.20 5.48
C LEU A 350 -16.81 3.48 5.44
N ARG A 351 -17.86 4.08 4.85
CA ARG A 351 -19.19 3.48 4.79
C ARG A 351 -19.18 2.11 4.09
N GLY A 352 -19.92 1.15 4.64
CA GLY A 352 -20.17 -0.15 4.01
C GLY A 352 -18.90 -0.93 3.73
N ILE A 353 -18.80 -1.44 2.52
CA ILE A 353 -17.61 -2.22 2.06
C ILE A 353 -16.31 -1.43 2.08
N ARG A 354 -16.36 -0.10 2.08
CA ARG A 354 -15.20 0.80 1.98
C ARG A 354 -14.25 0.66 3.14
N LYS A 355 -14.76 0.36 4.37
CA LYS A 355 -13.92 0.11 5.55
C LYS A 355 -13.05 -1.16 5.43
N ARG A 356 -13.35 -2.02 4.44
CA ARG A 356 -12.66 -3.28 4.17
C ARG A 356 -11.81 -3.25 2.90
N ASP A 357 -11.76 -2.11 2.19
CA ASP A 357 -11.02 -1.94 0.96
C ASP A 357 -9.52 -1.92 1.23
N TYR A 358 -8.91 -3.11 1.25
CA TYR A 358 -7.47 -3.34 1.43
C TYR A 358 -6.83 -2.53 2.59
N PRO A 359 -7.34 -2.65 3.83
CA PRO A 359 -6.91 -1.83 4.97
C PRO A 359 -5.39 -1.83 5.18
N PRO A 360 -4.81 -0.77 5.80
CA PRO A 360 -5.46 0.18 6.70
C PRO A 360 -6.14 1.35 6.00
N ALA A 361 -7.13 1.95 6.65
CA ALA A 361 -7.45 3.34 6.38
C ALA A 361 -6.25 4.20 6.84
N MET A 362 -5.59 4.89 5.91
CA MET A 362 -4.41 5.72 6.19
C MET A 362 -4.78 7.20 6.35
N TYR A 363 -6.00 7.50 6.83
CA TYR A 363 -6.57 8.83 6.83
C TYR A 363 -7.14 9.25 8.20
N CYS A 364 -7.84 10.40 8.21
CA CYS A 364 -8.35 11.07 9.39
C CYS A 364 -9.31 10.25 10.28
N GLN A 365 -9.76 9.12 9.83
CA GLN A 365 -10.52 8.16 10.62
C GLN A 365 -9.67 7.46 11.68
N GLN A 366 -8.35 7.42 11.49
CA GLN A 366 -7.42 6.82 12.46
C GLN A 366 -7.18 7.76 13.64
N PRO A 367 -7.19 7.26 14.88
CA PRO A 367 -6.93 8.09 16.08
C PRO A 367 -5.56 8.78 16.07
N TRP A 368 -4.57 8.19 15.41
CA TRP A 368 -3.20 8.71 15.35
C TRP A 368 -2.99 9.78 14.24
N TRP A 369 -4.03 10.21 13.57
CA TRP A 369 -3.92 11.14 12.43
C TRP A 369 -3.15 12.42 12.77
N ALA A 370 -3.40 13.01 13.92
CA ALA A 370 -2.70 14.24 14.35
C ALA A 370 -1.19 14.03 14.52
N ASP A 371 -0.75 12.82 14.88
CA ASP A 371 0.68 12.48 15.07
C ASP A 371 1.37 12.12 13.75
N TYR A 372 0.61 11.84 12.69
CA TYR A 372 1.13 11.35 11.41
C TYR A 372 2.13 12.30 10.75
N LYS A 373 2.06 13.60 11.08
CA LYS A 373 3.03 14.59 10.61
C LYS A 373 4.48 14.25 10.97
N VAL A 374 4.72 13.64 12.12
CA VAL A 374 6.07 13.22 12.56
C VAL A 374 6.64 12.17 11.60
N PHE A 375 5.82 11.20 11.23
CA PHE A 375 6.20 10.17 10.25
C PHE A 375 6.43 10.77 8.86
N ASN A 376 5.49 11.58 8.38
CA ASN A 376 5.59 12.22 7.05
C ASN A 376 6.80 13.13 6.95
N ASP A 377 7.10 13.94 7.98
CA ASP A 377 8.27 14.81 8.02
C ASP A 377 9.57 14.00 7.97
N ALA A 378 9.66 12.90 8.74
CA ALA A 378 10.86 12.06 8.76
C ALA A 378 11.11 11.41 7.40
N MET A 379 10.11 10.77 6.80
CA MET A 379 10.24 10.08 5.51
C MET A 379 10.50 11.07 4.37
N SER A 380 9.81 12.20 4.37
CA SER A 380 10.00 13.24 3.33
C SER A 380 11.40 13.86 3.38
N ARG A 381 11.99 14.01 4.55
CA ARG A 381 13.35 14.57 4.71
C ARG A 381 14.40 13.64 4.13
N ILE A 382 14.29 12.34 4.38
CA ILE A 382 15.16 11.33 3.74
C ILE A 382 14.89 11.30 2.24
N GLY A 383 13.61 11.32 1.82
CA GLY A 383 13.21 11.34 0.41
C GLY A 383 13.79 12.52 -0.36
N MET A 384 13.80 13.72 0.22
CA MET A 384 14.44 14.92 -0.33
C MET A 384 15.94 14.70 -0.58
N LEU A 385 16.65 14.12 0.39
CA LEU A 385 18.07 13.84 0.24
C LEU A 385 18.34 12.80 -0.83
N LEU A 386 17.52 11.78 -0.92
CA LEU A 386 17.66 10.74 -1.95
C LEU A 386 17.39 11.27 -3.37
N ALA A 387 16.42 12.20 -3.49
CA ALA A 387 16.02 12.78 -4.77
C ALA A 387 17.03 13.82 -5.30
N GLU A 388 17.60 14.65 -4.42
CA GLU A 388 18.47 15.75 -4.83
C GLU A 388 19.96 15.39 -4.90
N GLY A 389 20.38 14.35 -4.18
CA GLY A 389 21.78 13.91 -4.20
C GLY A 389 22.18 13.19 -5.48
N GLU A 390 23.42 13.43 -5.94
CA GLU A 390 24.00 12.73 -7.10
C GLU A 390 24.23 11.24 -6.78
N ILE A 391 23.82 10.39 -7.73
CA ILE A 391 23.99 8.93 -7.63
C ILE A 391 25.40 8.55 -8.09
N LYS A 392 26.11 7.75 -7.29
CA LYS A 392 27.44 7.21 -7.62
C LYS A 392 27.39 5.69 -7.54
N VAL A 393 27.23 5.06 -8.68
CA VAL A 393 27.19 3.61 -8.86
C VAL A 393 28.03 3.28 -10.09
N ASN A 394 29.00 2.39 -9.94
CA ASN A 394 29.95 2.01 -11.00
C ASN A 394 29.87 0.53 -11.38
N THR A 395 29.02 -0.25 -10.76
CA THR A 395 28.84 -1.68 -11.03
C THR A 395 27.50 -1.91 -11.73
N LEU A 396 27.53 -2.60 -12.87
CA LEU A 396 26.36 -3.05 -13.61
C LEU A 396 26.17 -4.55 -13.43
N VAL A 397 24.99 -4.98 -13.07
CA VAL A 397 24.59 -6.40 -13.09
C VAL A 397 23.66 -6.61 -14.29
N MET A 398 24.02 -7.54 -15.19
CA MET A 398 23.18 -7.81 -16.36
C MET A 398 21.83 -8.41 -15.94
N HIS A 399 20.76 -7.79 -16.40
CA HIS A 399 19.38 -8.27 -16.22
C HIS A 399 19.09 -9.36 -17.25
N THR A 400 18.89 -10.59 -16.80
CA THR A 400 18.84 -11.77 -17.69
C THR A 400 17.43 -12.07 -18.22
N GLN A 401 16.67 -11.03 -18.59
CA GLN A 401 15.27 -11.11 -19.05
C GLN A 401 15.08 -12.00 -20.27
N SER A 402 16.04 -11.98 -21.23
CA SER A 402 15.98 -12.86 -22.41
C SER A 402 15.94 -14.34 -22.05
N SER A 403 16.61 -14.74 -20.95
CA SER A 403 16.53 -16.12 -20.46
C SER A 403 15.13 -16.47 -19.95
N ALA A 404 14.44 -15.52 -19.29
CA ALA A 404 13.06 -15.69 -18.88
C ALA A 404 12.13 -15.85 -20.09
N TRP A 405 12.25 -15.03 -21.12
CA TRP A 405 11.48 -15.12 -22.34
C TRP A 405 11.65 -16.48 -23.05
N ILE A 406 12.87 -16.99 -23.10
CA ILE A 406 13.18 -18.30 -23.69
C ILE A 406 12.52 -19.42 -22.89
N CYS A 407 12.57 -19.35 -21.55
CA CYS A 407 12.07 -20.42 -20.68
C CYS A 407 10.54 -20.52 -20.62
N TYR A 408 9.82 -19.46 -20.91
CA TYR A 408 8.37 -19.44 -20.73
C TYR A 408 7.63 -20.22 -21.83
N ASP A 409 6.78 -21.18 -21.46
CA ASP A 409 5.95 -21.99 -22.40
C ASP A 409 4.49 -22.19 -21.97
N ASP A 410 4.00 -21.40 -21.01
CA ASP A 410 2.64 -21.45 -20.44
C ASP A 410 2.35 -22.69 -19.57
N ASN A 411 3.20 -23.71 -19.57
CA ASN A 411 2.97 -24.97 -18.87
C ASN A 411 4.09 -25.37 -17.88
N GLN A 412 5.35 -25.04 -18.14
CA GLN A 412 6.51 -25.47 -17.35
C GLN A 412 7.51 -24.32 -17.21
N ASN A 413 7.60 -23.76 -16.01
CA ASN A 413 8.42 -22.59 -15.72
C ASN A 413 9.59 -22.86 -14.75
N GLU A 414 9.97 -24.13 -14.52
CA GLU A 414 11.03 -24.51 -13.57
C GLU A 414 12.38 -23.80 -13.86
N ASN A 415 12.80 -23.81 -15.13
CA ASN A 415 14.02 -23.14 -15.53
C ASN A 415 13.96 -21.61 -15.40
N LEU A 416 12.76 -21.03 -15.53
CA LEU A 416 12.55 -19.60 -15.34
C LEU A 416 12.80 -19.19 -13.88
N GLY A 417 12.32 -19.98 -12.93
CA GLY A 417 12.59 -19.82 -11.49
C GLY A 417 14.10 -19.84 -11.20
N TYR A 418 14.84 -20.75 -11.81
CA TYR A 418 16.30 -20.83 -11.65
C TYR A 418 17.02 -19.52 -12.01
N TYR A 419 16.73 -18.93 -13.17
CA TYR A 419 17.40 -17.69 -13.58
C TYR A 419 17.03 -16.50 -12.71
N ASN A 420 15.79 -16.45 -12.22
CA ASN A 420 15.37 -15.47 -11.24
C ASN A 420 16.15 -15.58 -9.93
N GLU A 421 16.25 -16.79 -9.38
CA GLU A 421 16.97 -17.05 -8.13
C GLU A 421 18.47 -16.75 -8.24
N GLU A 422 19.10 -17.09 -9.36
CA GLU A 422 20.53 -16.83 -9.57
C GLU A 422 20.82 -15.32 -9.66
N LEU A 423 19.94 -14.54 -10.31
CA LEU A 423 20.06 -13.08 -10.30
C LEU A 423 19.91 -12.52 -8.88
N LEU A 424 18.89 -12.97 -8.12
CA LEU A 424 18.70 -12.55 -6.73
C LEU A 424 19.89 -12.90 -5.83
N LYS A 425 20.51 -14.07 -6.01
CA LYS A 425 21.74 -14.45 -5.27
C LYS A 425 22.92 -13.52 -5.56
N VAL A 426 23.07 -13.08 -6.83
CA VAL A 426 24.10 -12.10 -7.20
C VAL A 426 23.83 -10.77 -6.50
N MET A 427 22.60 -10.29 -6.55
CA MET A 427 22.17 -9.04 -5.90
C MET A 427 22.41 -9.09 -4.38
N GLU A 428 21.91 -10.15 -3.70
CA GLU A 428 22.08 -10.34 -2.26
C GLU A 428 23.57 -10.35 -1.84
N LYS A 429 24.42 -10.98 -2.64
CA LYS A 429 25.85 -11.02 -2.37
C LYS A 429 26.49 -9.63 -2.47
N LEU A 430 26.08 -8.81 -3.43
CA LEU A 430 26.56 -7.43 -3.56
C LEU A 430 26.03 -6.55 -2.41
N ASP A 431 24.78 -6.73 -2.02
CA ASP A 431 24.19 -6.05 -0.86
C ASP A 431 24.99 -6.33 0.43
N LYS A 432 25.32 -7.61 0.71
CA LYS A 432 26.14 -8.01 1.86
C LYS A 432 27.57 -7.49 1.82
N LYS A 433 28.09 -7.19 0.62
CA LYS A 433 29.39 -6.55 0.42
C LYS A 433 29.31 -5.03 0.43
N HIS A 434 28.15 -4.45 0.61
CA HIS A 434 27.88 -3.01 0.52
C HIS A 434 28.27 -2.39 -0.84
N VAL A 435 28.22 -3.18 -1.91
CA VAL A 435 28.53 -2.71 -3.26
C VAL A 435 27.23 -2.22 -3.91
N LEU A 436 27.19 -0.94 -4.23
CA LEU A 436 26.07 -0.35 -4.96
C LEU A 436 26.13 -0.76 -6.43
N TYR A 437 25.00 -1.18 -6.99
CA TYR A 437 24.90 -1.63 -8.38
C TYR A 437 23.60 -1.17 -9.02
N HIS A 438 23.59 -1.18 -10.36
CA HIS A 438 22.38 -1.05 -11.18
C HIS A 438 22.18 -2.29 -12.03
N LEU A 439 20.93 -2.56 -12.43
CA LEU A 439 20.63 -3.59 -13.43
C LEU A 439 20.75 -3.02 -14.85
N GLY A 440 21.25 -3.83 -15.78
CA GLY A 440 21.36 -3.51 -17.21
C GLY A 440 20.34 -4.27 -18.03
N ASP A 441 19.24 -3.61 -18.38
CA ASP A 441 18.20 -4.17 -19.26
C ASP A 441 18.64 -4.11 -20.72
N GLU A 442 18.41 -5.20 -21.46
CA GLU A 442 18.88 -5.33 -22.84
C GLU A 442 18.19 -4.38 -23.83
N ILE A 443 16.90 -4.08 -23.64
CA ILE A 443 16.17 -3.12 -24.48
C ILE A 443 16.65 -1.70 -24.21
N LEU A 444 16.87 -1.34 -22.95
CA LEU A 444 17.43 -0.03 -22.60
C LEU A 444 18.88 0.11 -23.07
N MET A 445 19.67 -0.98 -23.04
CA MET A 445 21.02 -1.00 -23.62
C MET A 445 20.98 -0.85 -25.14
N GLU A 446 19.98 -1.37 -25.83
CA GLU A 446 19.80 -1.13 -27.27
C GLU A 446 19.50 0.32 -27.58
N ARG A 447 18.71 0.99 -26.73
CA ARG A 447 18.28 2.39 -26.93
C ARG A 447 19.35 3.39 -26.51
N HIS A 448 20.07 3.14 -25.41
CA HIS A 448 20.90 4.12 -24.69
C HIS A 448 22.31 3.64 -24.38
N GLY A 449 22.62 2.37 -24.71
CA GLY A 449 23.90 1.75 -24.39
C GLY A 449 25.02 2.16 -25.38
N ARG A 450 26.21 2.45 -24.84
CA ARG A 450 27.44 2.67 -25.61
C ARG A 450 28.68 2.40 -24.78
N VAL A 451 29.82 2.21 -25.45
CA VAL A 451 31.11 2.06 -24.77
C VAL A 451 31.94 3.31 -25.00
N GLU A 452 32.47 3.91 -23.94
CA GLU A 452 33.44 5.03 -23.99
C GLU A 452 34.67 4.66 -23.18
N GLY A 453 35.81 4.45 -23.88
CA GLY A 453 37.02 3.98 -23.22
C GLY A 453 36.83 2.60 -22.58
N LYS A 454 37.01 2.51 -21.27
CA LYS A 454 36.82 1.29 -20.48
C LYS A 454 35.49 1.23 -19.74
N GLU A 455 34.57 2.16 -20.02
CA GLU A 455 33.30 2.27 -19.35
C GLU A 455 32.15 1.83 -20.27
N LEU A 456 31.20 1.10 -19.73
CA LEU A 456 29.89 0.85 -20.32
C LEU A 456 28.94 1.91 -19.83
N ILE A 457 28.25 2.59 -20.74
CA ILE A 457 27.35 3.69 -20.44
C ILE A 457 25.92 3.27 -20.81
N ILE A 458 24.98 3.51 -19.92
CA ILE A 458 23.55 3.41 -20.20
C ILE A 458 22.92 4.75 -19.79
N GLY A 459 22.43 5.49 -20.77
CA GLY A 459 21.88 6.83 -20.54
C GLY A 459 22.87 7.76 -19.81
N ASN A 460 22.54 8.15 -18.60
CA ASN A 460 23.32 9.06 -17.75
C ASN A 460 24.37 8.34 -16.86
N MET A 461 24.29 7.02 -16.73
CA MET A 461 25.14 6.25 -15.82
C MET A 461 26.32 5.61 -16.51
N ARG A 462 27.46 5.54 -15.79
CA ARG A 462 28.74 5.01 -16.25
C ARG A 462 29.19 3.85 -15.35
N TYR A 463 29.59 2.73 -15.95
CA TYR A 463 29.96 1.51 -15.24
C TYR A 463 31.32 1.05 -15.65
N ASP A 464 32.24 0.88 -14.70
CA ASP A 464 33.60 0.35 -14.92
C ASP A 464 33.71 -1.16 -14.66
N LYS A 465 32.64 -1.76 -14.06
CA LYS A 465 32.52 -3.19 -13.78
C LYS A 465 31.16 -3.72 -14.26
N VAL A 466 31.20 -4.89 -14.88
CA VAL A 466 29.99 -5.61 -15.29
C VAL A 466 29.98 -7.00 -14.67
N VAL A 467 28.86 -7.35 -14.01
CA VAL A 467 28.63 -8.69 -13.48
C VAL A 467 27.60 -9.38 -14.36
N ILE A 468 27.91 -10.59 -14.81
CA ILE A 468 27.03 -11.38 -15.67
C ILE A 468 26.51 -12.59 -14.88
N PRO A 469 25.22 -12.60 -14.47
CA PRO A 469 24.62 -13.77 -13.85
C PRO A 469 24.50 -14.95 -14.83
N PRO A 470 24.21 -16.17 -14.36
CA PRO A 470 23.84 -17.29 -15.22
C PRO A 470 22.71 -16.91 -16.18
N HIS A 471 22.87 -17.22 -17.47
CA HIS A 471 21.90 -16.88 -18.53
C HIS A 471 21.96 -17.91 -19.66
N ILE A 472 20.93 -17.93 -20.52
CA ILE A 472 20.89 -18.77 -21.73
C ILE A 472 21.53 -18.03 -22.90
N ALA A 473 21.04 -16.84 -23.18
CA ALA A 473 21.48 -15.99 -24.27
C ALA A 473 21.16 -14.51 -23.97
N PHE A 474 21.88 -13.61 -24.61
CA PHE A 474 21.53 -12.20 -24.71
C PHE A 474 21.13 -11.85 -26.14
N LEU A 475 20.44 -10.70 -26.28
CA LEU A 475 20.10 -10.14 -27.57
C LEU A 475 21.38 -9.82 -28.37
N PRO A 476 21.36 -9.86 -29.73
CA PRO A 476 22.54 -9.68 -30.56
C PRO A 476 23.30 -8.37 -30.31
N HIS A 477 22.59 -7.26 -30.07
CA HIS A 477 23.23 -5.97 -29.79
C HIS A 477 23.89 -5.94 -28.41
N THR A 478 23.32 -6.62 -27.41
CA THR A 478 23.89 -6.74 -26.07
C THR A 478 25.23 -7.50 -26.14
N ASN A 479 25.26 -8.63 -26.85
CA ASN A 479 26.50 -9.38 -27.08
C ASN A 479 27.57 -8.50 -27.74
N LYS A 480 27.22 -7.77 -28.81
CA LYS A 480 28.14 -6.85 -29.49
C LYS A 480 28.65 -5.76 -28.54
N LEU A 481 27.79 -5.17 -27.72
CA LEU A 481 28.16 -4.12 -26.78
C LEU A 481 29.11 -4.66 -25.68
N LEU A 482 28.87 -5.85 -25.16
CA LEU A 482 29.72 -6.50 -24.16
C LEU A 482 31.07 -6.92 -24.77
N GLU A 483 31.13 -7.37 -26.04
CA GLU A 483 32.35 -7.66 -26.77
C GLU A 483 33.19 -6.39 -26.97
N GLU A 484 32.59 -5.29 -27.39
CA GLU A 484 33.22 -3.98 -27.53
C GLU A 484 33.78 -3.50 -26.19
N TYR A 485 32.99 -3.56 -25.12
CA TYR A 485 33.39 -3.20 -23.77
C TYR A 485 34.66 -3.99 -23.34
N LYS A 486 34.64 -5.31 -23.54
CA LYS A 486 35.76 -6.18 -23.22
C LYS A 486 36.98 -5.87 -24.08
N ALA A 487 36.80 -5.64 -25.38
CA ALA A 487 37.89 -5.30 -26.30
C ALA A 487 38.60 -3.98 -25.94
N ASN A 488 37.86 -3.01 -25.38
CA ASN A 488 38.38 -1.74 -24.90
C ASN A 488 39.01 -1.81 -23.49
N GLY A 489 39.09 -3.01 -22.91
CA GLY A 489 39.67 -3.25 -21.58
C GLY A 489 38.70 -3.00 -20.41
N GLY A 490 37.43 -3.07 -20.68
CA GLY A 490 36.35 -3.10 -19.65
C GLY A 490 36.45 -4.38 -18.81
N VAL A 491 35.97 -4.33 -17.58
CA VAL A 491 36.12 -5.36 -16.55
C VAL A 491 34.82 -6.13 -16.37
N ILE A 492 34.83 -7.41 -16.76
CA ILE A 492 33.74 -8.34 -16.49
C ILE A 492 34.18 -9.28 -15.36
N VAL A 493 33.43 -9.34 -14.28
CA VAL A 493 33.73 -10.07 -13.04
C VAL A 493 32.51 -10.81 -12.53
N THR A 494 32.75 -11.74 -11.60
CA THR A 494 31.70 -12.34 -10.78
C THR A 494 31.47 -11.52 -9.51
N ALA A 495 30.35 -11.71 -8.85
CA ALA A 495 30.06 -11.05 -7.56
C ALA A 495 31.04 -11.47 -6.46
N GLU A 496 31.67 -12.64 -6.59
CA GLU A 496 32.74 -13.15 -5.70
C GLU A 496 34.00 -12.31 -5.78
N GLU A 497 34.38 -11.90 -6.99
CA GLU A 497 35.64 -11.19 -7.28
C GLU A 497 35.58 -9.71 -6.90
N ILE A 498 34.39 -9.15 -6.66
CA ILE A 498 34.24 -7.78 -6.20
C ILE A 498 34.57 -7.70 -4.69
N GLU A 499 35.48 -6.80 -4.34
CA GLU A 499 35.84 -6.52 -2.95
C GLU A 499 34.66 -5.82 -2.23
N ALA A 500 34.48 -6.10 -0.95
CA ALA A 500 33.48 -5.43 -0.13
C ALA A 500 33.88 -3.96 0.12
N ASP A 501 32.90 -3.07 0.15
CA ASP A 501 33.11 -1.70 0.60
C ASP A 501 33.25 -1.69 2.13
N PRO A 502 34.38 -1.21 2.68
CA PRO A 502 34.63 -1.23 4.12
C PRO A 502 33.89 -0.14 4.91
N ILE A 503 32.86 0.46 4.33
CA ILE A 503 32.14 1.59 4.95
C ILE A 503 31.53 1.25 6.30
N ILE A 504 31.10 0.02 6.48
CA ILE A 504 30.50 -0.52 7.69
C ILE A 504 30.91 -1.99 7.88
N ASP A 505 31.08 -2.43 9.12
CA ASP A 505 31.53 -3.78 9.47
C ASP A 505 30.41 -4.80 9.69
N ASN A 506 29.15 -4.46 9.37
CA ASN A 506 27.96 -5.32 9.59
C ASN A 506 27.19 -5.57 8.29
N GLU A 507 27.25 -6.81 7.78
CA GLU A 507 26.59 -7.23 6.52
C GLU A 507 25.05 -7.25 6.57
N ASN A 508 24.43 -7.18 7.76
CA ASN A 508 22.98 -7.14 7.94
C ASN A 508 22.39 -5.72 7.80
N VAL A 509 23.23 -4.71 7.69
CA VAL A 509 22.80 -3.32 7.54
C VAL A 509 22.98 -2.91 6.09
N THR A 510 21.89 -2.60 5.41
CA THR A 510 21.90 -2.12 4.03
C THR A 510 22.18 -0.63 4.00
N TYR A 511 22.87 -0.13 2.94
CA TYR A 511 23.10 1.30 2.83
C TYR A 511 22.95 1.82 1.41
N ILE A 512 22.72 3.16 1.30
CA ILE A 512 22.75 3.91 0.05
C ILE A 512 23.58 5.19 0.22
N PHE A 513 24.15 5.68 -0.86
CA PHE A 513 25.05 6.81 -0.90
C PHE A 513 24.60 7.89 -1.88
N ARG A 514 24.77 9.16 -1.50
CA ARG A 514 24.53 10.34 -2.36
C ARG A 514 25.62 11.39 -2.16
N GLU A 515 26.02 12.04 -3.25
CA GLU A 515 26.91 13.20 -3.21
C GLU A 515 26.15 14.50 -3.38
N PHE A 516 26.62 15.53 -2.69
CA PHE A 516 26.10 16.90 -2.78
C PHE A 516 27.27 17.86 -3.05
N PRO A 517 27.85 17.86 -4.28
CA PRO A 517 29.05 18.64 -4.58
C PRO A 517 28.87 20.15 -4.40
N ALA A 518 27.67 20.68 -4.71
CA ALA A 518 27.38 22.10 -4.55
C ALA A 518 27.33 22.54 -3.08
N GLU A 519 26.90 21.66 -2.19
CA GLU A 519 26.76 21.88 -0.75
C GLU A 519 28.03 21.44 0.03
N GLY A 520 28.91 20.66 -0.58
CA GLY A 520 30.17 20.21 -0.02
C GLY A 520 30.04 19.11 1.05
N PHE A 521 29.04 18.24 0.94
CA PHE A 521 28.87 17.07 1.81
C PHE A 521 28.48 15.82 1.04
N THR A 522 28.55 14.67 1.69
CA THR A 522 27.97 13.42 1.23
C THR A 522 26.93 12.91 2.23
N MET A 523 25.94 12.16 1.75
CA MET A 523 24.95 11.50 2.58
C MET A 523 25.11 10.00 2.49
N ARG A 524 25.09 9.33 3.65
CA ARG A 524 24.98 7.89 3.78
C ARG A 524 23.78 7.54 4.62
N TYR A 525 22.92 6.69 4.09
CA TYR A 525 21.73 6.23 4.77
C TYR A 525 21.80 4.73 4.97
N PHE A 526 21.70 4.31 6.23
CA PHE A 526 21.85 2.92 6.66
C PHE A 526 20.56 2.43 7.29
N VAL A 527 20.17 1.19 6.97
CA VAL A 527 18.92 0.60 7.47
C VAL A 527 19.14 -0.83 7.96
N ASN A 528 18.77 -1.07 9.20
CA ASN A 528 18.59 -2.40 9.76
C ASN A 528 17.14 -2.86 9.55
N SER A 529 16.87 -3.69 8.56
CA SER A 529 15.54 -4.25 8.31
C SER A 529 15.27 -5.56 9.08
N THR A 530 16.23 -6.02 9.89
CA THR A 530 16.13 -7.29 10.63
C THR A 530 15.33 -7.15 11.93
N ASP A 531 14.86 -8.27 12.46
CA ASP A 531 14.14 -8.34 13.73
C ASP A 531 15.05 -8.30 14.98
N ALA A 532 16.35 -8.06 14.79
CA ALA A 532 17.36 -8.01 15.85
C ALA A 532 18.11 -6.69 15.88
N GLU A 533 18.65 -6.35 17.05
CA GLU A 533 19.59 -5.24 17.21
C GLU A 533 20.89 -5.54 16.42
N GLN A 534 21.48 -4.52 15.80
CA GLN A 534 22.69 -4.61 15.01
C GLN A 534 23.70 -3.53 15.45
N ALA A 535 24.82 -3.95 16.03
CA ALA A 535 25.92 -3.03 16.33
C ALA A 535 26.85 -2.90 15.11
N ALA A 536 27.37 -1.69 14.86
CA ALA A 536 28.23 -1.42 13.75
C ALA A 536 29.28 -0.35 14.04
N THR A 537 30.44 -0.47 13.35
CA THR A 537 31.52 0.50 13.31
C THR A 537 31.65 1.02 11.88
N PHE A 538 31.91 2.30 11.73
CA PHE A 538 31.97 2.98 10.43
C PHE A 538 33.35 3.54 10.15
N THR A 539 33.72 3.56 8.87
CA THR A 539 34.98 4.17 8.43
C THR A 539 34.83 5.65 8.02
N CYS A 540 33.58 6.19 8.05
CA CYS A 540 33.30 7.61 7.77
C CYS A 540 33.18 8.44 9.05
N GLY A 541 33.39 9.77 8.91
CA GLY A 541 33.04 10.78 9.90
C GLY A 541 31.70 11.44 9.60
N GLY A 542 31.50 12.67 10.12
CA GLY A 542 30.31 13.49 9.87
C GLY A 542 29.42 13.66 11.09
N LYS A 543 28.13 13.91 10.84
CA LYS A 543 27.09 14.14 11.84
C LYS A 543 25.87 13.28 11.55
N ILE A 544 25.18 12.86 12.59
CA ILE A 544 23.89 12.17 12.45
C ILE A 544 22.82 13.22 12.16
N LEU A 545 22.06 13.02 11.09
CA LEU A 545 20.82 13.77 10.87
C LEU A 545 19.66 13.03 11.55
N ASP A 546 18.96 13.73 12.45
CA ASP A 546 17.67 13.27 12.97
C ASP A 546 16.58 13.49 11.90
N PRO A 547 15.99 12.42 11.32
CA PRO A 547 14.98 12.58 10.28
C PRO A 547 13.68 13.23 10.77
N ALA A 548 13.33 13.10 12.06
CA ALA A 548 12.11 13.67 12.61
C ALA A 548 12.21 15.20 12.75
N THR A 549 13.35 15.72 13.17
CA THR A 549 13.52 17.15 13.48
C THR A 549 14.36 17.93 12.45
N GLY A 550 15.22 17.25 11.70
CA GLY A 550 16.23 17.88 10.82
C GLY A 550 17.44 18.42 11.58
N GLU A 551 17.65 18.03 12.83
CA GLU A 551 18.82 18.43 13.60
C GLU A 551 20.04 17.56 13.29
N LEU A 552 21.23 18.19 13.40
CA LEU A 552 22.50 17.50 13.22
C LEU A 552 23.12 17.21 14.59
N LEU A 553 23.34 15.92 14.89
CA LEU A 553 23.90 15.44 16.15
C LEU A 553 25.33 14.95 15.96
N PRO A 554 26.18 14.97 17.02
CA PRO A 554 27.52 14.40 16.97
C PRO A 554 27.49 12.91 16.60
N PHE A 555 28.51 12.45 15.83
CA PHE A 555 28.70 11.05 15.47
C PHE A 555 30.10 10.61 15.93
N ASP A 556 30.20 9.49 16.64
CA ASP A 556 31.45 8.98 17.22
C ASP A 556 32.06 7.79 16.45
N GLY A 557 31.50 7.47 15.26
CA GLY A 557 32.00 6.38 14.43
C GLY A 557 31.41 5.01 14.78
N THR A 558 30.49 4.95 15.76
CA THR A 558 29.80 3.72 16.15
C THR A 558 28.28 3.94 16.22
N HIS A 559 27.50 2.90 15.98
CA HIS A 559 26.07 2.96 16.19
C HIS A 559 25.50 1.56 16.48
N THR A 560 24.56 1.51 17.39
CA THR A 560 23.74 0.33 17.63
C THR A 560 22.35 0.59 17.09
N PHE A 561 22.03 -0.06 15.98
CA PHE A 561 20.70 0.00 15.39
C PHE A 561 19.73 -0.83 16.21
N PRO A 562 18.64 -0.26 16.71
CA PRO A 562 17.57 -1.09 17.26
C PRO A 562 16.97 -1.97 16.15
N LYS A 563 16.16 -2.95 16.51
CA LYS A 563 15.27 -3.64 15.58
C LYS A 563 14.57 -2.60 14.70
N TRP A 564 14.64 -2.76 13.37
CA TRP A 564 14.05 -1.86 12.36
C TRP A 564 14.54 -0.41 12.47
N GLY A 565 15.77 -0.23 12.94
CA GLY A 565 16.40 1.07 13.08
C GLY A 565 17.11 1.55 11.83
N SER A 566 17.32 2.85 11.75
CA SER A 566 18.04 3.49 10.63
C SER A 566 18.95 4.61 11.12
N LEU A 567 19.89 5.02 10.26
CA LEU A 567 20.86 6.08 10.55
C LEU A 567 21.16 6.87 9.27
N VAL A 568 21.02 8.19 9.34
CA VAL A 568 21.46 9.10 8.28
C VAL A 568 22.70 9.84 8.73
N ILE A 569 23.80 9.72 7.99
CA ILE A 569 25.06 10.44 8.24
C ILE A 569 25.25 11.48 7.14
N ILE A 570 25.43 12.72 7.56
CA ILE A 570 25.87 13.85 6.71
C ILE A 570 27.35 14.03 6.97
N ASP A 571 28.18 13.66 5.98
CA ASP A 571 29.64 13.74 6.07
C ASP A 571 30.12 15.00 5.34
N ASP A 572 30.42 16.01 6.11
CA ASP A 572 30.96 17.31 5.69
C ASP A 572 32.50 17.41 5.87
N GLY A 573 33.15 16.26 6.05
CA GLY A 573 34.58 16.16 6.36
C GLY A 573 34.92 16.36 7.84
N THR A 574 33.91 16.52 8.70
CA THR A 574 34.11 16.57 10.16
C THR A 574 34.52 15.17 10.64
N PRO A 575 35.66 15.03 11.36
CA PRO A 575 36.04 13.74 11.93
C PRO A 575 34.99 13.23 12.93
N ALA A 576 34.90 11.93 13.08
CA ALA A 576 34.11 11.33 14.15
C ALA A 576 34.53 11.91 15.50
N SER A 577 33.55 12.22 16.34
CA SER A 577 33.80 12.76 17.68
C SER A 577 34.42 11.68 18.60
N ALA A 578 34.99 12.10 19.73
CA ALA A 578 35.35 11.13 20.76
C ALA A 578 34.10 10.42 21.29
N PRO A 579 34.18 9.12 21.66
CA PRO A 579 33.08 8.38 22.22
C PRO A 579 32.34 9.15 23.30
N ILE A 580 31.04 9.35 23.14
CA ILE A 580 30.20 10.04 24.14
C ILE A 580 29.71 8.97 25.10
N ALA A 581 30.26 8.98 26.33
CA ALA A 581 29.74 8.14 27.39
C ALA A 581 28.28 8.55 27.71
N LYS A 582 27.32 7.70 27.36
CA LYS A 582 25.93 7.90 27.79
C LYS A 582 25.82 7.41 29.26
N PRO A 583 25.47 8.28 30.21
CA PRO A 583 25.23 7.83 31.57
C PRO A 583 24.05 6.83 31.55
N GLU A 584 24.16 5.79 32.35
CA GLU A 584 23.04 4.87 32.56
C GLU A 584 22.00 5.61 33.44
N ILE A 585 20.85 5.95 32.85
CA ILE A 585 19.77 6.65 33.50
C ILE A 585 18.75 5.62 33.98
N PRO A 586 18.39 5.60 35.30
CA PRO A 586 17.40 4.67 35.80
C PRO A 586 16.04 4.81 35.08
N ALA A 587 15.41 3.69 34.76
CA ALA A 587 14.08 3.69 34.17
C ALA A 587 12.97 4.05 35.19
N VAL A 588 11.92 4.68 34.70
CA VAL A 588 10.66 4.84 35.42
C VAL A 588 9.96 3.49 35.53
N ASP A 589 9.48 3.17 36.74
CA ASP A 589 8.68 1.99 36.97
C ASP A 589 7.27 2.16 36.35
N LEU A 590 6.98 1.41 35.31
CA LEU A 590 5.69 1.41 34.60
C LEU A 590 4.65 0.48 35.25
N THR A 591 5.03 -0.38 36.16
CA THR A 591 4.15 -1.36 36.81
C THR A 591 3.09 -0.71 37.70
N GLY A 592 2.02 -1.47 38.01
CA GLY A 592 0.91 -1.04 38.85
C GLY A 592 -0.05 -0.08 38.12
N ASN A 593 -1.00 0.43 38.93
CA ASN A 593 -2.09 1.23 38.38
C ASN A 593 -1.66 2.64 37.99
N TRP A 594 -2.13 3.09 36.86
CA TRP A 594 -2.10 4.46 36.38
C TRP A 594 -3.51 5.02 36.38
N LYS A 595 -3.68 6.21 36.90
CA LYS A 595 -4.98 6.90 36.93
C LYS A 595 -5.35 7.30 35.50
N VAL A 596 -6.58 7.03 35.08
CA VAL A 596 -7.12 7.55 33.83
C VAL A 596 -7.46 9.04 34.03
N ALA A 597 -6.75 9.89 33.30
CA ALA A 597 -6.96 11.34 33.33
C ALA A 597 -8.08 11.75 32.35
N SER A 598 -8.11 11.13 31.17
CA SER A 598 -9.16 11.27 30.16
C SER A 598 -9.08 10.15 29.12
N ALA A 599 -10.19 9.89 28.43
CA ALA A 599 -10.26 9.05 27.25
C ALA A 599 -11.20 9.71 26.23
N THR A 600 -10.99 9.43 24.95
CA THR A 600 -12.01 9.69 23.92
C THR A 600 -13.20 8.75 24.13
N GLU A 601 -14.33 9.00 23.44
CA GLU A 601 -15.52 8.14 23.55
C GLU A 601 -15.14 6.66 23.28
N ASN A 602 -15.60 5.77 24.16
CA ASN A 602 -15.46 4.33 23.98
C ASN A 602 -16.57 3.77 23.09
N ALA A 603 -16.40 2.57 22.57
CA ALA A 603 -17.36 1.93 21.70
C ALA A 603 -17.61 0.47 22.08
N LEU A 604 -18.81 -0.02 21.73
CA LEU A 604 -19.16 -1.44 21.65
C LEU A 604 -19.66 -1.71 20.23
N THR A 605 -18.95 -2.55 19.49
CA THR A 605 -19.35 -2.98 18.14
C THR A 605 -20.49 -4.01 18.24
N LEU A 606 -21.60 -3.74 17.55
CA LEU A 606 -22.78 -4.60 17.46
C LEU A 606 -22.74 -5.34 16.12
N ASP A 607 -22.03 -6.46 16.06
CA ASP A 607 -21.80 -7.24 14.85
C ASP A 607 -22.53 -8.58 14.80
N THR A 608 -23.29 -8.92 15.85
CA THR A 608 -24.15 -10.11 15.91
C THR A 608 -25.56 -9.74 16.33
N CYS A 609 -26.57 -10.39 15.74
CA CYS A 609 -27.97 -10.13 16.02
C CYS A 609 -28.85 -11.36 15.71
N ASP A 610 -30.04 -11.42 16.34
CA ASP A 610 -31.12 -12.26 15.80
C ASP A 610 -31.71 -11.54 14.59
N TYR A 611 -31.94 -12.24 13.46
CA TYR A 611 -32.51 -11.57 12.29
C TYR A 611 -33.59 -12.36 11.58
N TRP A 612 -34.51 -11.63 10.96
CA TRP A 612 -35.69 -12.15 10.25
C TRP A 612 -35.75 -11.59 8.84
N PHE A 613 -36.14 -12.45 7.89
CA PHE A 613 -36.50 -12.06 6.53
C PHE A 613 -38.01 -12.28 6.36
N ASP A 614 -38.74 -11.24 5.94
CA ASP A 614 -40.20 -11.27 5.71
C ASP A 614 -40.97 -11.84 6.93
N GLY A 615 -40.50 -11.54 8.14
CA GLY A 615 -41.12 -11.98 9.40
C GLY A 615 -40.73 -13.40 9.85
N LYS A 616 -39.94 -14.15 9.07
CA LYS A 616 -39.40 -15.47 9.44
C LYS A 616 -38.05 -15.34 10.06
N LEU A 617 -37.80 -15.92 11.25
CA LEU A 617 -36.46 -15.99 11.85
C LEU A 617 -35.55 -16.84 10.98
N GLU A 618 -34.43 -16.23 10.53
CA GLU A 618 -33.42 -16.93 9.74
C GLU A 618 -32.28 -17.45 10.63
N GLU A 619 -31.81 -16.67 11.59
CA GLU A 619 -30.75 -17.07 12.50
C GLU A 619 -30.82 -16.31 13.83
N GLU A 620 -30.49 -17.00 14.95
CA GLU A 620 -30.23 -16.37 16.25
C GLU A 620 -28.74 -16.11 16.41
N ASN A 621 -28.40 -14.92 16.92
CA ASN A 621 -27.01 -14.48 17.12
C ASN A 621 -26.14 -14.59 15.84
N GLY A 622 -26.76 -14.35 14.67
CA GLY A 622 -26.09 -14.39 13.37
C GLY A 622 -25.19 -13.17 13.15
N TYR A 623 -24.15 -13.35 12.31
CA TYR A 623 -23.19 -12.30 12.00
C TYR A 623 -23.79 -11.28 11.01
N ILE A 624 -23.68 -9.99 11.32
CA ILE A 624 -24.39 -8.92 10.60
C ILE A 624 -24.02 -8.86 9.10
N LEU A 625 -22.76 -9.12 8.73
CA LEU A 625 -22.36 -9.10 7.31
C LEU A 625 -22.99 -10.25 6.50
N ASN A 626 -23.37 -11.35 7.14
CA ASN A 626 -24.10 -12.42 6.48
C ASN A 626 -25.52 -12.00 6.12
N VAL A 627 -26.15 -11.09 6.90
CA VAL A 627 -27.51 -10.61 6.65
C VAL A 627 -27.60 -9.95 5.29
N GLY A 628 -26.68 -8.99 5.01
CA GLY A 628 -26.63 -8.30 3.71
C GLY A 628 -26.31 -9.26 2.56
N SER A 629 -25.33 -10.16 2.73
CA SER A 629 -24.95 -11.14 1.71
C SER A 629 -26.08 -12.09 1.33
N ARG A 630 -26.78 -12.65 2.34
CA ARG A 630 -27.93 -13.55 2.12
C ARG A 630 -29.13 -12.83 1.49
N ALA A 631 -29.40 -11.57 1.88
CA ALA A 631 -30.45 -10.78 1.27
C ALA A 631 -30.18 -10.47 -0.21
N LEU A 632 -28.92 -10.20 -0.59
CA LEU A 632 -28.50 -10.02 -1.99
C LEU A 632 -28.76 -11.27 -2.85
N GLU A 633 -28.56 -12.47 -2.32
CA GLU A 633 -28.80 -13.72 -3.04
C GLU A 633 -30.25 -13.93 -3.44
N LEU A 634 -31.19 -13.35 -2.69
CA LEU A 634 -32.63 -13.47 -3.00
C LEU A 634 -33.03 -12.66 -4.23
N LYS A 635 -32.24 -11.68 -4.67
CA LYS A 635 -32.46 -10.84 -5.87
C LYS A 635 -33.88 -10.22 -5.92
N ARG A 636 -34.41 -9.79 -4.79
CA ARG A 636 -35.71 -9.13 -4.62
C ARG A 636 -35.72 -8.27 -3.36
N PRO A 637 -36.64 -7.33 -3.22
CA PRO A 637 -36.86 -6.63 -1.94
C PRO A 637 -37.14 -7.61 -0.79
N VAL A 638 -36.52 -7.39 0.37
CA VAL A 638 -36.64 -8.21 1.59
C VAL A 638 -36.90 -7.30 2.79
N ASP A 639 -37.95 -7.58 3.55
CA ASP A 639 -38.21 -6.91 4.84
C ASP A 639 -37.28 -7.53 5.89
N ILE A 640 -36.22 -6.83 6.25
CA ILE A 640 -35.18 -7.27 7.21
C ILE A 640 -35.48 -6.63 8.56
N ARG A 641 -35.53 -7.46 9.62
CA ARG A 641 -35.50 -7.04 11.02
C ARG A 641 -34.27 -7.65 11.68
N CYS A 642 -33.50 -6.83 12.41
CA CYS A 642 -32.38 -7.27 13.24
C CYS A 642 -32.63 -6.85 14.70
N ALA A 643 -32.28 -7.71 15.66
CA ALA A 643 -32.37 -7.45 17.08
C ALA A 643 -31.01 -7.72 17.75
N PHE A 644 -30.39 -6.66 18.25
CA PHE A 644 -29.12 -6.71 18.97
C PHE A 644 -29.38 -6.74 20.47
N LYS A 645 -28.81 -7.74 21.18
CA LYS A 645 -28.91 -7.88 22.64
C LYS A 645 -27.69 -7.25 23.29
N VAL A 646 -27.91 -6.32 24.21
CA VAL A 646 -26.86 -5.59 24.94
C VAL A 646 -27.09 -5.70 26.44
N ASN A 647 -26.10 -6.22 27.16
CA ASN A 647 -26.10 -6.24 28.62
C ASN A 647 -25.36 -5.05 29.20
N ALA A 648 -25.92 -4.41 30.23
CA ALA A 648 -25.36 -3.25 30.87
C ALA A 648 -25.43 -3.33 32.40
N GLU A 649 -24.32 -3.15 33.08
CA GLU A 649 -24.20 -2.93 34.54
C GLU A 649 -24.17 -1.42 34.87
N TYR A 650 -23.95 -0.58 33.87
CA TYR A 650 -23.86 0.88 33.95
C TYR A 650 -24.45 1.51 32.69
N ILE A 651 -25.14 2.63 32.82
CA ILE A 651 -25.63 3.44 31.70
C ILE A 651 -25.07 4.86 31.85
N PRO A 652 -24.33 5.38 30.87
CA PRO A 652 -23.86 6.74 30.88
C PRO A 652 -25.00 7.75 30.69
N GLU A 653 -24.81 8.99 31.15
CA GLU A 653 -25.77 10.07 30.99
C GLU A 653 -26.05 10.37 29.50
N THR A 654 -25.00 10.34 28.70
CA THR A 654 -25.06 10.53 27.25
C THR A 654 -24.62 9.23 26.56
N LEU A 655 -25.49 8.73 25.66
CA LEU A 655 -25.23 7.50 24.91
C LEU A 655 -25.72 7.66 23.48
N TYR A 656 -24.86 7.27 22.54
CA TYR A 656 -25.18 7.31 21.13
C TYR A 656 -25.19 5.91 20.51
N LEU A 657 -26.00 5.75 19.47
CA LEU A 657 -25.88 4.66 18.49
C LEU A 657 -25.30 5.25 17.21
N ALA A 658 -24.07 4.88 16.84
CA ALA A 658 -23.49 5.25 15.56
C ALA A 658 -23.93 4.24 14.49
N CYS A 659 -24.54 4.76 13.44
CA CYS A 659 -25.16 3.98 12.37
C CYS A 659 -24.86 4.62 11.02
N GLU A 660 -24.59 3.79 10.02
CA GLU A 660 -24.46 4.23 8.63
C GLU A 660 -25.84 4.33 8.00
N THR A 661 -26.08 5.37 7.20
CA THR A 661 -27.37 5.63 6.52
C THR A 661 -28.62 5.44 7.42
N PRO A 662 -28.68 6.09 8.61
CA PRO A 662 -29.77 5.86 9.57
C PRO A 662 -31.16 6.16 9.01
N GLU A 663 -31.25 6.99 7.98
CA GLU A 663 -32.50 7.39 7.32
C GLU A 663 -33.24 6.24 6.64
N ILE A 664 -32.58 5.11 6.33
CA ILE A 664 -33.25 3.95 5.72
C ILE A 664 -33.85 2.99 6.76
N PHE A 665 -33.49 3.15 8.05
CA PHE A 665 -33.89 2.24 9.12
C PHE A 665 -34.99 2.81 10.00
N ALA A 666 -35.92 1.97 10.40
CA ALA A 666 -36.75 2.19 11.61
C ALA A 666 -36.00 1.55 12.80
N ILE A 667 -35.57 2.38 13.76
CA ILE A 667 -34.74 1.95 14.90
C ILE A 667 -35.53 2.11 16.19
N THR A 668 -35.50 1.10 17.07
CA THR A 668 -36.04 1.18 18.43
C THR A 668 -35.02 0.67 19.44
N VAL A 669 -35.06 1.23 20.66
CA VAL A 669 -34.32 0.75 21.84
C VAL A 669 -35.37 0.42 22.92
N ASN A 670 -35.41 -0.83 23.36
CA ASN A 670 -36.40 -1.34 24.29
C ASN A 670 -37.84 -0.98 23.87
N GLY A 671 -38.13 -1.06 22.57
CA GLY A 671 -39.43 -0.75 21.98
C GLY A 671 -39.75 0.76 21.85
N LYS A 672 -38.86 1.67 22.26
CA LYS A 672 -39.00 3.13 22.09
C LYS A 672 -38.29 3.56 20.80
N ALA A 673 -39.00 4.33 19.96
CA ALA A 673 -38.43 4.78 18.67
C ALA A 673 -37.28 5.76 18.86
N VAL A 674 -36.27 5.64 18.01
CA VAL A 674 -35.11 6.55 17.92
C VAL A 674 -35.34 7.57 16.82
N ASP A 675 -35.04 8.83 17.06
CA ASP A 675 -35.09 9.88 16.04
C ASP A 675 -33.84 9.81 15.15
N THR A 676 -34.03 9.28 13.93
CA THR A 676 -32.97 9.13 12.96
C THR A 676 -32.69 10.40 12.13
N THR A 677 -33.44 11.48 12.36
CA THR A 677 -33.34 12.76 11.61
C THR A 677 -32.48 13.80 12.33
N LYS A 678 -32.24 13.64 13.64
CA LYS A 678 -31.47 14.57 14.46
C LYS A 678 -29.97 14.37 14.20
N ASP A 679 -29.31 15.43 13.75
CA ASP A 679 -27.85 15.43 13.63
C ASP A 679 -27.21 15.58 15.01
N CYS A 680 -26.49 14.54 15.43
CA CYS A 680 -25.68 14.52 16.66
C CYS A 680 -24.17 14.38 16.36
N GLY A 681 -23.75 14.68 15.13
CA GLY A 681 -22.38 14.48 14.65
C GLY A 681 -22.12 13.05 14.20
N PHE A 682 -20.84 12.65 14.22
CA PHE A 682 -20.41 11.35 13.74
C PHE A 682 -19.34 10.74 14.67
N PHE A 683 -19.11 9.44 14.51
CA PHE A 683 -18.08 8.68 15.22
C PHE A 683 -17.03 8.18 14.22
N CYS A 684 -15.79 8.47 14.42
CA CYS A 684 -14.60 8.20 13.61
C CYS A 684 -14.68 8.55 12.10
N ASP A 685 -15.74 8.20 11.39
CA ASP A 685 -16.00 8.54 9.98
C ASP A 685 -17.28 9.36 9.83
N HIS A 686 -17.28 10.32 8.90
CA HIS A 686 -18.43 11.22 8.69
C HIS A 686 -19.74 10.49 8.29
N SER A 687 -19.62 9.25 7.82
CA SER A 687 -20.76 8.38 7.49
C SER A 687 -21.35 7.65 8.70
N PHE A 688 -20.62 7.53 9.81
CA PHE A 688 -21.09 6.86 11.03
C PHE A 688 -21.85 7.85 11.89
N LYS A 689 -23.12 8.11 11.54
CA LYS A 689 -23.96 9.13 12.16
C LYS A 689 -24.36 8.75 13.58
N LYS A 690 -24.13 9.64 14.53
CA LYS A 690 -24.57 9.47 15.92
C LYS A 690 -26.06 9.74 16.06
N LEU A 691 -26.79 8.80 16.66
CA LEU A 691 -28.18 8.91 17.05
C LEU A 691 -28.24 8.97 18.57
N ASP A 692 -28.93 9.96 19.13
CA ASP A 692 -29.07 10.12 20.57
C ASP A 692 -30.07 9.06 21.12
N ILE A 693 -29.54 8.15 21.92
CA ILE A 693 -30.33 7.10 22.61
C ILE A 693 -30.24 7.24 24.14
N SER A 694 -29.83 8.41 24.61
CA SER A 694 -29.72 8.70 26.05
C SER A 694 -31.06 8.48 26.77
N GLY A 695 -31.05 7.74 27.89
CA GLY A 695 -32.23 7.39 28.67
C GLY A 695 -33.20 6.36 28.03
N LEU A 696 -32.83 5.74 26.91
CA LEU A 696 -33.59 4.64 26.30
C LEU A 696 -33.12 3.26 26.76
N MET A 697 -31.88 3.12 27.20
CA MET A 697 -31.32 1.90 27.78
C MET A 697 -31.46 1.88 29.31
N GLU A 698 -31.48 0.69 29.90
CA GLU A 698 -31.63 0.42 31.33
C GLU A 698 -30.51 -0.54 31.78
N VAL A 699 -30.21 -0.58 33.09
CA VAL A 699 -29.32 -1.60 33.67
C VAL A 699 -29.97 -2.98 33.49
N GLY A 700 -29.23 -3.95 32.99
CA GLY A 700 -29.71 -5.26 32.62
C GLY A 700 -29.65 -5.50 31.11
N GLU A 701 -30.51 -6.37 30.62
CA GLU A 701 -30.61 -6.69 29.19
C GLU A 701 -31.40 -5.60 28.44
N ASN A 702 -30.83 -5.15 27.32
CA ASN A 702 -31.43 -4.19 26.40
C ASN A 702 -31.52 -4.79 25.01
N VAL A 703 -32.53 -4.37 24.23
CA VAL A 703 -32.67 -4.79 22.83
C VAL A 703 -32.72 -3.56 21.94
N ILE A 704 -31.80 -3.50 20.96
CA ILE A 704 -31.83 -2.52 19.88
C ILE A 704 -32.35 -3.25 18.65
N GLU A 705 -33.47 -2.79 18.12
CA GLU A 705 -34.08 -3.38 16.92
C GLU A 705 -33.98 -2.41 15.75
N THR A 706 -33.62 -2.94 14.59
CA THR A 706 -33.65 -2.23 13.31
C THR A 706 -34.54 -2.96 12.33
N ARG A 707 -35.25 -2.19 11.50
CA ARG A 707 -36.05 -2.73 10.40
C ARG A 707 -35.85 -1.91 9.15
N VAL A 708 -35.67 -2.57 8.02
CA VAL A 708 -35.44 -1.96 6.72
C VAL A 708 -36.04 -2.82 5.61
N LEU A 709 -36.64 -2.17 4.60
CA LEU A 709 -36.94 -2.84 3.34
C LEU A 709 -35.65 -2.79 2.46
N PHE A 710 -34.87 -3.86 2.52
CA PHE A 710 -33.63 -3.98 1.77
C PHE A 710 -33.93 -4.27 0.30
N ALA A 711 -33.43 -3.43 -0.58
CA ALA A 711 -33.59 -3.56 -2.01
C ALA A 711 -32.36 -3.04 -2.75
N GLN A 712 -32.07 -3.63 -3.87
CA GLN A 712 -31.05 -3.15 -4.82
C GLN A 712 -31.71 -2.95 -6.17
N SER A 713 -31.20 -2.00 -6.96
CA SER A 713 -31.59 -1.83 -8.35
C SER A 713 -31.07 -2.99 -9.25
N ASP A 714 -31.69 -3.17 -10.40
CA ASP A 714 -31.25 -4.18 -11.37
C ASP A 714 -29.81 -3.96 -11.80
N VAL A 715 -29.35 -2.71 -11.87
CA VAL A 715 -27.97 -2.33 -12.22
C VAL A 715 -26.96 -2.90 -11.21
N VAL A 716 -27.28 -2.88 -9.92
CA VAL A 716 -26.40 -3.48 -8.89
C VAL A 716 -26.25 -4.98 -9.13
N TYR A 717 -27.36 -5.69 -9.38
CA TYR A 717 -27.29 -7.14 -9.66
C TYR A 717 -26.54 -7.46 -10.96
N GLU A 718 -26.68 -6.65 -12.01
CA GLU A 718 -25.89 -6.79 -13.22
C GLU A 718 -24.40 -6.60 -12.96
N ASN A 719 -24.03 -5.57 -12.20
CA ASN A 719 -22.63 -5.29 -11.85
C ASN A 719 -22.05 -6.38 -10.94
N ILE A 720 -22.83 -6.97 -10.06
CA ILE A 720 -22.45 -8.15 -9.28
C ILE A 720 -22.07 -9.33 -10.20
N GLU A 721 -22.88 -9.61 -11.21
CA GLU A 721 -22.60 -10.72 -12.15
C GLU A 721 -21.36 -10.44 -13.01
N LYS A 722 -21.11 -9.18 -13.41
CA LYS A 722 -19.87 -8.78 -14.09
C LYS A 722 -18.66 -8.92 -13.14
N GLY A 723 -18.79 -8.47 -11.87
CA GLY A 723 -17.73 -8.57 -10.86
C GLY A 723 -17.31 -10.00 -10.52
N LYS A 724 -18.18 -10.99 -10.73
CA LYS A 724 -17.82 -12.42 -10.62
C LYS A 724 -16.92 -12.91 -11.76
N GLN A 725 -16.91 -12.21 -12.89
CA GLN A 725 -16.18 -12.61 -14.08
C GLN A 725 -14.81 -11.94 -14.17
N PHE A 726 -14.69 -10.69 -13.74
CA PHE A 726 -13.46 -9.94 -13.85
C PHE A 726 -13.26 -8.94 -12.70
N GLU A 727 -12.02 -8.76 -12.29
CA GLU A 727 -11.65 -7.99 -11.12
C GLU A 727 -11.90 -6.48 -11.27
N SER A 728 -11.70 -5.91 -12.47
CA SER A 728 -12.00 -4.50 -12.75
C SER A 728 -13.46 -4.15 -12.48
N GLU A 729 -14.39 -5.05 -12.81
CA GLU A 729 -15.81 -4.85 -12.54
C GLU A 729 -16.14 -4.97 -11.05
N LYS A 730 -15.40 -5.81 -10.31
CA LYS A 730 -15.52 -5.94 -8.87
C LYS A 730 -15.12 -4.65 -8.15
N ASN A 731 -14.03 -4.02 -8.58
CA ASN A 731 -13.51 -2.78 -8.00
C ASN A 731 -14.38 -1.54 -8.26
N LYS A 732 -15.40 -1.64 -9.12
CA LYS A 732 -16.41 -0.60 -9.38
C LYS A 732 -17.72 -0.82 -8.64
N LEU A 733 -17.86 -1.91 -7.86
CA LEU A 733 -19.12 -2.25 -7.20
C LEU A 733 -19.56 -1.15 -6.24
N THR A 734 -20.79 -0.73 -6.41
CA THR A 734 -21.48 0.24 -5.57
C THR A 734 -22.86 -0.31 -5.28
N TYR A 735 -23.24 -0.35 -4.00
CA TYR A 735 -24.55 -0.84 -3.56
C TYR A 735 -25.49 0.32 -3.25
N ASP A 736 -26.78 0.15 -3.55
CA ASP A 736 -27.81 1.12 -3.17
C ASP A 736 -28.02 1.10 -1.65
N MET A 737 -27.98 -0.10 -1.04
CA MET A 737 -28.15 -0.31 0.39
C MET A 737 -27.14 -1.33 0.90
N GLU A 738 -26.60 -1.10 2.10
CA GLU A 738 -25.66 -1.98 2.79
C GLU A 738 -26.14 -2.23 4.22
N ILE A 739 -25.94 -3.43 4.74
CA ILE A 739 -26.24 -3.83 6.13
C ILE A 739 -24.89 -4.03 6.83
N GLU A 740 -24.63 -3.21 7.85
CA GLU A 740 -23.33 -3.12 8.52
C GLU A 740 -23.50 -3.17 10.04
N ALA A 741 -22.40 -3.41 10.74
CA ALA A 741 -22.33 -3.30 12.19
C ALA A 741 -22.66 -1.87 12.64
N MET A 742 -23.27 -1.75 13.81
CA MET A 742 -23.50 -0.48 14.49
C MET A 742 -22.60 -0.38 15.71
N TYR A 743 -22.48 0.81 16.26
CA TYR A 743 -21.59 1.05 17.40
C TYR A 743 -22.35 1.79 18.50
N LEU A 744 -22.39 1.25 19.72
CA LEU A 744 -22.72 2.06 20.87
C LEU A 744 -21.50 2.92 21.24
N VAL A 745 -21.71 4.21 21.45
CA VAL A 745 -20.64 5.19 21.66
C VAL A 745 -20.96 6.06 22.85
N GLY A 746 -19.98 6.23 23.76
CA GLY A 746 -20.16 7.06 24.96
C GLY A 746 -19.05 6.89 26.00
N ASP A 747 -19.28 7.47 27.18
CA ASP A 747 -18.37 7.36 28.32
C ASP A 747 -18.72 6.14 29.19
N PHE A 748 -18.22 4.99 28.79
CA PHE A 748 -18.45 3.69 29.46
C PHE A 748 -17.27 2.74 29.23
N GLY A 749 -17.20 1.68 30.03
CA GLY A 749 -16.29 0.56 29.81
C GLY A 749 -17.01 -0.61 29.12
N VAL A 750 -16.26 -1.44 28.38
CA VAL A 750 -16.73 -2.70 27.80
C VAL A 750 -15.96 -3.85 28.41
N LYS A 751 -16.61 -4.66 29.22
CA LYS A 751 -16.02 -5.84 29.86
C LYS A 751 -16.40 -7.11 29.10
N GLY A 752 -15.41 -7.94 28.78
CA GLY A 752 -15.61 -9.29 28.30
C GLY A 752 -15.93 -10.24 29.45
N VAL A 753 -17.02 -10.99 29.32
CA VAL A 753 -17.40 -12.07 30.24
C VAL A 753 -17.20 -13.40 29.52
N GLY A 754 -16.03 -14.02 29.72
CA GLY A 754 -15.61 -15.20 29.01
C GLY A 754 -14.13 -15.50 29.19
N THR A 755 -13.53 -16.15 28.21
CA THR A 755 -12.12 -16.59 28.26
C THR A 755 -11.30 -15.98 27.13
N PHE A 756 -10.08 -15.52 27.48
CA PHE A 756 -9.07 -15.08 26.51
C PHE A 756 -8.03 -16.18 26.28
N GLU A 757 -7.65 -16.37 25.03
CA GLU A 757 -6.60 -17.30 24.59
C GLU A 757 -5.59 -16.52 23.76
N GLU A 758 -4.34 -16.46 24.23
CA GLU A 758 -3.27 -15.75 23.53
C GLU A 758 -2.94 -16.43 22.19
N ILE A 759 -2.76 -15.64 21.15
CA ILE A 759 -2.40 -16.09 19.81
C ILE A 759 -1.19 -15.29 19.28
N PRO A 760 -0.55 -15.73 18.17
CA PRO A 760 0.56 -14.98 17.57
C PRO A 760 0.23 -13.53 17.25
N ASN A 761 1.28 -12.73 17.04
CA ASN A 761 1.20 -11.29 16.67
C ASN A 761 0.59 -10.40 17.77
N LYS A 762 0.82 -10.74 19.05
CA LYS A 762 0.35 -9.97 20.21
C LYS A 762 -1.17 -9.72 20.14
N ALA A 763 -1.93 -10.76 19.96
CA ALA A 763 -3.38 -10.75 19.90
C ALA A 763 -3.98 -11.89 20.74
N SER A 764 -5.29 -11.85 20.94
CA SER A 764 -6.02 -12.88 21.71
C SER A 764 -7.32 -13.24 21.04
N PHE A 765 -7.70 -14.52 21.05
CA PHE A 765 -9.08 -14.92 20.88
C PHE A 765 -9.87 -14.69 22.17
N PHE A 766 -11.09 -14.24 22.02
CA PHE A 766 -12.06 -14.12 23.10
C PHE A 766 -13.31 -14.94 22.79
N ASP A 767 -13.70 -15.79 23.72
CA ASP A 767 -14.92 -16.59 23.69
C ASP A 767 -15.82 -16.15 24.86
N GLY A 768 -16.91 -15.46 24.56
CA GLY A 768 -17.77 -14.91 25.59
C GLY A 768 -18.72 -13.81 25.09
N THR A 769 -19.25 -13.05 26.05
CA THR A 769 -20.19 -11.94 25.82
C THR A 769 -19.62 -10.62 26.35
N PHE A 770 -20.23 -9.52 25.96
CA PHE A 770 -19.81 -8.17 26.39
C PHE A 770 -20.86 -7.54 27.32
N VAL A 771 -20.35 -6.75 28.27
CA VAL A 771 -21.19 -6.02 29.23
C VAL A 771 -20.68 -4.58 29.32
N ILE A 772 -21.61 -3.61 29.21
CA ILE A 772 -21.32 -2.20 29.46
C ILE A 772 -21.13 -1.98 30.95
N THR A 773 -20.03 -1.37 31.34
CA THR A 773 -19.66 -1.05 32.73
C THR A 773 -19.35 0.45 32.89
N ALA A 774 -19.16 0.91 34.13
CA ALA A 774 -18.62 2.24 34.34
C ALA A 774 -17.22 2.37 33.72
N PRO A 775 -16.81 3.58 33.30
CA PRO A 775 -15.45 3.83 32.82
C PRO A 775 -14.41 3.42 33.86
N ALA A 776 -13.26 2.89 33.42
CA ALA A 776 -12.16 2.56 34.31
C ALA A 776 -11.55 3.84 34.90
N ALA A 777 -11.42 3.94 36.23
CA ALA A 777 -10.76 5.07 36.89
C ALA A 777 -9.24 4.92 36.86
N GLU A 778 -8.75 3.69 36.82
CA GLU A 778 -7.34 3.31 36.78
C GLU A 778 -7.15 2.11 35.84
N VAL A 779 -5.97 2.01 35.26
CA VAL A 779 -5.56 0.87 34.42
C VAL A 779 -4.11 0.48 34.70
N GLU A 780 -3.79 -0.79 34.57
CA GLU A 780 -2.43 -1.26 34.33
C GLU A 780 -2.09 -1.07 32.85
N LEU A 781 -0.81 -0.77 32.54
CA LEU A 781 -0.39 -0.53 31.16
C LEU A 781 -0.27 -1.80 30.31
N LYS A 782 -0.58 -2.96 30.87
CA LYS A 782 -0.60 -4.26 30.21
C LYS A 782 -2.02 -4.70 29.92
N ASN A 783 -2.27 -5.17 28.68
CA ASN A 783 -3.59 -5.64 28.21
C ASN A 783 -4.72 -4.65 28.53
N ILE A 784 -4.50 -3.39 28.15
CA ILE A 784 -5.42 -2.27 28.41
C ILE A 784 -6.80 -2.55 27.82
N GLU A 785 -6.86 -3.22 26.68
CA GLU A 785 -8.11 -3.59 26.00
C GLU A 785 -9.05 -4.40 26.92
N ARG A 786 -8.50 -5.24 27.80
CA ARG A 786 -9.30 -6.08 28.72
C ARG A 786 -9.80 -5.33 29.97
N GLN A 787 -9.37 -4.10 30.15
CA GLN A 787 -9.71 -3.27 31.31
C GLN A 787 -10.79 -2.22 31.00
N GLY A 788 -11.71 -2.57 30.12
CA GLY A 788 -12.85 -1.73 29.72
C GLY A 788 -12.75 -1.16 28.30
N TYR A 789 -11.71 -1.51 27.54
CA TYR A 789 -11.39 -0.87 26.24
C TYR A 789 -11.32 -1.86 25.06
N LEU A 790 -12.16 -2.93 25.08
CA LEU A 790 -12.09 -4.02 24.07
C LEU A 790 -12.25 -3.55 22.63
N PHE A 791 -13.20 -2.66 22.36
CA PHE A 791 -13.46 -2.09 21.02
C PHE A 791 -12.98 -0.65 20.88
N PHE A 792 -12.19 -0.16 21.85
CA PHE A 792 -11.75 1.20 21.89
C PHE A 792 -10.84 1.54 20.70
N SER A 793 -11.13 2.68 20.08
CA SER A 793 -10.30 3.31 19.05
C SER A 793 -10.20 4.80 19.35
N GLY A 794 -9.05 5.25 19.86
CA GLY A 794 -8.94 6.63 20.32
C GLY A 794 -7.67 6.91 21.09
N GLU A 795 -7.74 7.93 21.94
CA GLU A 795 -6.69 8.40 22.83
C GLU A 795 -7.05 8.12 24.28
N LEU A 796 -6.18 7.40 24.99
CA LEU A 796 -6.28 7.14 26.42
C LEU A 796 -5.14 7.87 27.15
N CYS A 797 -5.47 8.91 27.92
CA CYS A 797 -4.51 9.66 28.75
C CYS A 797 -4.47 9.07 30.15
N VAL A 798 -3.30 8.60 30.54
CA VAL A 798 -3.03 8.06 31.89
C VAL A 798 -1.97 8.89 32.62
N GLU A 799 -2.07 8.96 33.95
CA GLU A 799 -1.14 9.75 34.74
C GLU A 799 -0.66 9.03 36.02
N LYS A 800 0.59 9.30 36.39
CA LYS A 800 1.21 8.77 37.61
C LYS A 800 2.13 9.82 38.26
N THR A 801 2.13 9.90 39.57
CA THR A 801 3.04 10.76 40.29
C THR A 801 4.33 10.02 40.62
N LEU A 802 5.47 10.60 40.26
CA LEU A 802 6.81 10.12 40.54
C LEU A 802 7.46 11.06 41.58
N THR A 803 7.70 10.56 42.80
CA THR A 803 8.38 11.33 43.85
C THR A 803 9.88 11.05 43.84
N LEU A 804 10.71 12.08 43.67
CA LEU A 804 12.16 11.99 43.56
C LEU A 804 12.86 12.72 44.69
N SER A 805 14.00 12.17 45.16
CA SER A 805 14.85 12.79 46.15
C SER A 805 15.75 13.88 45.58
N GLU A 806 16.22 14.80 46.42
CA GLU A 806 17.20 15.81 46.04
C GLU A 806 18.52 15.13 45.61
N GLY A 807 19.00 15.47 44.40
CA GLY A 807 20.21 14.88 43.83
C GLY A 807 19.99 13.53 43.10
N ASP A 808 18.78 12.99 43.07
CA ASP A 808 18.41 11.75 42.33
C ASP A 808 17.21 12.00 41.37
N THR A 809 17.38 12.95 40.46
CA THR A 809 16.31 13.38 39.52
C THR A 809 16.48 12.82 38.12
N ALA A 810 17.51 12.02 37.85
CA ALA A 810 17.71 11.43 36.54
C ALA A 810 16.80 10.21 36.32
N ARG A 811 15.92 10.24 35.31
CA ARG A 811 15.06 9.12 34.93
C ARG A 811 14.84 9.09 33.39
N ALA A 812 14.73 7.90 32.87
CA ALA A 812 14.30 7.66 31.51
C ALA A 812 12.98 6.87 31.50
N LEU A 813 12.11 7.18 30.58
CA LEU A 813 10.99 6.31 30.20
C LEU A 813 11.52 5.29 29.19
N VAL A 814 11.47 4.01 29.54
CA VAL A 814 11.92 2.90 28.67
C VAL A 814 10.79 1.88 28.61
N PHE A 815 10.39 1.46 27.41
CA PHE A 815 9.24 0.59 27.25
C PHE A 815 9.30 -0.24 25.95
N GLU A 816 8.46 -1.28 25.90
CA GLU A 816 7.98 -1.90 24.66
C GLU A 816 6.50 -1.57 24.47
N LYS A 817 6.04 -1.49 23.22
CA LYS A 817 4.62 -1.24 22.89
C LYS A 817 3.99 -2.38 22.11
N SER A 818 2.67 -2.52 22.26
CA SER A 818 1.83 -3.40 21.45
C SER A 818 0.48 -2.73 21.22
N GLY A 819 -0.05 -2.80 19.99
CA GLY A 819 -1.36 -2.24 19.62
C GLY A 819 -1.48 -0.71 19.75
N LEU A 820 -0.36 -0.01 19.98
CA LEU A 820 -0.28 1.45 20.09
C LEU A 820 0.49 2.02 18.89
N ASN A 821 -0.03 3.07 18.30
CA ASN A 821 0.59 3.74 17.16
C ASN A 821 1.46 4.93 17.57
N ALA A 822 1.04 5.69 18.61
CA ALA A 822 1.81 6.79 19.16
C ALA A 822 1.68 6.83 20.69
N ILE A 823 2.74 7.26 21.36
CA ILE A 823 2.76 7.56 22.78
C ILE A 823 3.25 9.00 22.94
N ARG A 824 2.38 9.89 23.41
CA ARG A 824 2.76 11.28 23.73
C ARG A 824 3.13 11.36 25.21
N VAL A 825 4.31 11.87 25.50
CA VAL A 825 4.88 11.97 26.84
C VAL A 825 4.86 13.41 27.32
N ASN A 826 4.20 13.66 28.46
CA ASN A 826 4.16 14.95 29.09
C ASN A 826 4.66 14.83 30.54
N VAL A 827 5.56 15.75 30.97
CA VAL A 827 6.11 15.79 32.32
C VAL A 827 5.89 17.19 32.90
N ASN A 828 5.21 17.26 34.01
CA ASN A 828 4.94 18.50 34.74
C ASN A 828 4.25 19.58 33.87
N GLY A 829 3.42 19.16 32.90
CA GLY A 829 2.72 20.05 31.98
C GLY A 829 3.52 20.44 30.74
N THR A 830 4.74 19.92 30.57
CA THR A 830 5.57 20.13 29.37
C THR A 830 5.50 18.90 28.46
N ASP A 831 5.20 19.08 27.18
CA ASP A 831 5.28 18.03 26.18
C ASP A 831 6.74 17.73 25.87
N VAL A 832 7.13 16.46 26.03
CA VAL A 832 8.53 16.01 25.98
C VAL A 832 8.82 15.30 24.66
N ALA A 833 7.95 14.37 24.25
CA ALA A 833 8.15 13.56 23.06
C ALA A 833 6.84 12.94 22.56
N THR A 834 6.79 12.65 21.24
CA THR A 834 5.86 11.71 20.64
C THR A 834 6.67 10.52 20.12
N VAL A 835 6.46 9.33 20.69
CA VAL A 835 7.20 8.12 20.34
C VAL A 835 6.33 7.22 19.48
N MET A 836 6.77 6.94 18.26
CA MET A 836 6.04 6.12 17.27
C MET A 836 6.84 4.86 16.88
N TRP A 837 8.18 4.90 16.97
CA TRP A 837 9.12 3.82 16.65
C TRP A 837 10.35 3.84 17.57
N ALA A 838 11.17 2.81 17.48
CA ALA A 838 12.40 2.69 18.29
C ALA A 838 13.44 3.80 17.95
N PRO A 839 14.26 4.22 18.95
CA PRO A 839 14.35 3.65 20.30
C PRO A 839 13.18 4.02 21.20
N TYR A 840 12.62 3.02 21.91
CA TYR A 840 11.53 3.24 22.86
C TYR A 840 12.07 3.71 24.20
N SER A 841 12.76 4.85 24.18
CA SER A 841 13.38 5.45 25.35
C SER A 841 13.35 6.97 25.25
N VAL A 842 12.90 7.64 26.34
CA VAL A 842 12.83 9.09 26.42
C VAL A 842 13.54 9.54 27.72
N ASP A 843 14.57 10.38 27.60
CA ASP A 843 15.23 11.00 28.76
C ASP A 843 14.32 12.09 29.36
N LEU A 844 13.81 11.84 30.56
CA LEU A 844 12.95 12.76 31.30
C LEU A 844 13.75 13.71 32.19
N THR A 845 15.04 13.47 32.41
CA THR A 845 15.90 14.18 33.35
C THR A 845 15.78 15.71 33.24
N PRO A 846 15.77 16.35 32.07
CA PRO A 846 15.66 17.81 31.95
C PRO A 846 14.34 18.40 32.48
N TYR A 847 13.30 17.58 32.63
CA TYR A 847 11.93 17.98 32.96
C TYR A 847 11.54 17.61 34.41
N LEU A 848 12.41 16.85 35.13
CA LEU A 848 12.17 16.34 36.47
C LEU A 848 12.81 17.24 37.52
N ARG A 849 12.22 17.24 38.73
CA ARG A 849 12.67 17.99 39.89
C ARG A 849 12.59 17.12 41.14
N ALA A 850 13.28 17.55 42.22
CA ALA A 850 13.08 16.93 43.53
C ALA A 850 11.64 17.16 44.01
N GLY A 851 11.07 16.16 44.71
CA GLY A 851 9.67 16.12 45.11
C GLY A 851 8.78 15.45 44.05
N ASP A 852 7.51 15.82 44.05
CA ASP A 852 6.51 15.21 43.18
C ASP A 852 6.60 15.73 41.77
N ASN A 853 6.62 14.79 40.81
CA ASN A 853 6.56 15.02 39.39
C ASN A 853 5.35 14.27 38.79
N GLN A 854 4.58 14.93 37.95
CA GLN A 854 3.47 14.31 37.25
C GLN A 854 3.91 13.84 35.86
N ILE A 855 3.82 12.54 35.62
CA ILE A 855 4.04 11.96 34.31
C ILE A 855 2.68 11.64 33.71
N LYS A 856 2.42 12.11 32.47
CA LYS A 856 1.24 11.79 31.70
C LYS A 856 1.65 11.11 30.41
N LEU A 857 0.96 10.03 30.07
CA LEU A 857 1.13 9.30 28.82
C LEU A 857 -0.21 9.31 28.09
N THR A 858 -0.23 9.86 26.88
CA THR A 858 -1.40 9.69 26.00
C THR A 858 -1.10 8.54 25.04
N LEU A 859 -1.85 7.46 25.22
CA LEU A 859 -1.72 6.22 24.46
C LEU A 859 -2.72 6.28 23.29
N VAL A 860 -2.20 6.27 22.07
CA VAL A 860 -2.99 6.37 20.85
C VAL A 860 -2.95 5.03 20.13
N ASN A 861 -4.11 4.42 19.95
CA ASN A 861 -4.23 3.14 19.27
C ASN A 861 -4.72 3.29 17.80
N ASN A 862 -5.52 2.35 17.28
CA ASN A 862 -5.95 2.27 15.89
C ASN A 862 -7.36 1.68 15.76
N LEU A 863 -7.84 1.54 14.52
CA LEU A 863 -9.20 1.06 14.20
C LEU A 863 -9.38 -0.46 14.31
N ARG A 864 -8.32 -1.27 14.56
CA ARG A 864 -8.39 -2.73 14.45
C ARG A 864 -9.41 -3.38 15.38
N ASN A 865 -9.41 -3.01 16.65
CA ASN A 865 -10.33 -3.58 17.62
C ASN A 865 -11.77 -3.06 17.45
N LEU A 866 -11.97 -1.93 16.77
CA LEU A 866 -13.29 -1.38 16.44
C LEU A 866 -13.90 -2.02 15.19
N LEU A 867 -13.12 -2.12 14.11
CA LEU A 867 -13.60 -2.48 12.76
C LEU A 867 -13.28 -3.92 12.34
N GLY A 868 -12.38 -4.60 13.04
CA GLY A 868 -11.97 -5.97 12.71
C GLY A 868 -10.80 -6.08 11.70
N PRO A 869 -10.64 -7.28 11.12
CA PRO A 869 -11.51 -8.46 11.15
C PRO A 869 -11.56 -9.15 12.52
N HIS A 870 -12.76 -9.37 13.08
CA HIS A 870 -12.91 -9.96 14.40
C HIS A 870 -12.97 -11.48 14.40
N HIS A 871 -13.44 -12.10 13.32
CA HIS A 871 -13.84 -13.50 13.27
C HIS A 871 -13.00 -14.38 12.32
N HIS A 872 -11.78 -14.00 12.01
CA HIS A 872 -10.90 -14.83 11.18
C HIS A 872 -10.25 -15.94 12.02
N ALA A 873 -10.35 -17.22 11.58
CA ALA A 873 -9.88 -18.37 12.34
C ALA A 873 -8.36 -18.45 12.55
N ALA A 874 -7.56 -17.76 11.73
CA ALA A 874 -6.12 -17.63 11.94
C ALA A 874 -5.77 -16.55 12.98
N GLY A 875 -6.76 -15.80 13.48
CA GLY A 875 -6.54 -14.68 14.41
C GLY A 875 -5.97 -13.45 13.72
N GLU A 876 -4.82 -12.94 14.19
CA GLU A 876 -4.19 -11.76 13.62
C GLU A 876 -3.38 -12.08 12.37
N LEU A 877 -3.58 -11.29 11.31
CA LEU A 877 -3.01 -11.50 9.98
C LEU A 877 -1.92 -10.48 9.66
N LEU A 878 -0.92 -10.90 8.87
CA LEU A 878 0.12 -10.02 8.30
C LEU A 878 -0.28 -9.41 6.94
N ALA A 879 -1.34 -9.95 6.34
CA ALA A 879 -1.96 -9.42 5.12
C ALA A 879 -3.48 -9.50 5.28
N VAL A 880 -4.16 -8.35 5.24
CA VAL A 880 -5.60 -8.23 5.49
C VAL A 880 -6.30 -7.74 4.23
N ALA A 881 -7.15 -8.60 3.65
CA ALA A 881 -7.94 -8.31 2.46
C ALA A 881 -9.46 -8.31 2.80
N PRO A 882 -10.31 -7.75 1.94
CA PRO A 882 -11.76 -7.69 2.18
C PRO A 882 -12.41 -9.01 2.62
N PRO A 883 -12.05 -10.18 2.06
CA PRO A 883 -12.67 -11.45 2.44
C PRO A 883 -12.48 -11.87 3.89
N HIS A 884 -11.39 -11.40 4.52
CA HIS A 884 -11.06 -11.79 5.90
C HIS A 884 -12.07 -11.27 6.94
N PHE A 885 -12.92 -10.33 6.54
CA PHE A 885 -14.00 -9.79 7.40
C PHE A 885 -15.28 -10.62 7.36
N TYR A 886 -15.45 -11.51 6.39
CA TYR A 886 -16.70 -12.24 6.18
C TYR A 886 -16.63 -13.66 6.74
N LYS A 887 -17.72 -14.13 7.32
CA LYS A 887 -17.87 -15.53 7.78
C LYS A 887 -18.36 -16.47 6.67
N GLU A 888 -19.06 -15.95 5.69
CA GLU A 888 -19.60 -16.67 4.53
C GLU A 888 -18.97 -16.15 3.22
N PRO A 889 -19.12 -16.90 2.11
CA PRO A 889 -18.65 -16.42 0.81
C PRO A 889 -19.20 -15.04 0.48
N CYS A 890 -18.36 -14.12 0.11
CA CYS A 890 -18.75 -12.79 -0.32
C CYS A 890 -18.36 -12.58 -1.80
N ILE A 891 -18.96 -11.55 -2.39
CA ILE A 891 -18.77 -11.25 -3.81
C ILE A 891 -17.31 -10.92 -4.18
N TRP A 892 -16.54 -10.42 -3.21
CA TRP A 892 -15.18 -9.96 -3.45
C TRP A 892 -14.25 -11.03 -4.04
N ASN A 893 -14.47 -12.33 -3.75
CA ASN A 893 -13.58 -13.36 -4.28
C ASN A 893 -14.09 -14.81 -4.22
N GLY A 894 -15.34 -15.05 -3.87
CA GLY A 894 -15.85 -16.40 -3.70
C GLY A 894 -15.18 -17.21 -2.57
N TYR A 895 -14.45 -16.54 -1.65
CA TYR A 895 -13.86 -17.19 -0.49
C TYR A 895 -14.95 -17.76 0.38
N SER A 896 -14.86 -19.03 0.65
CA SER A 896 -15.76 -19.71 1.58
C SER A 896 -15.38 -19.35 3.01
N GLY A 897 -16.36 -19.20 3.90
CA GLY A 897 -16.18 -19.01 5.33
C GLY A 897 -15.44 -20.12 6.08
N GLY A 898 -14.65 -20.97 5.38
CA GLY A 898 -13.84 -22.03 5.99
C GLY A 898 -12.72 -21.53 6.92
N TYR A 899 -12.46 -20.23 6.91
CA TYR A 899 -11.46 -19.56 7.77
C TYR A 899 -12.07 -18.71 8.88
N SER A 900 -13.37 -18.82 9.16
CA SER A 900 -14.05 -18.07 10.21
C SER A 900 -14.16 -18.85 11.52
N THR A 901 -14.35 -18.08 12.61
CA THR A 901 -14.62 -18.59 13.96
C THR A 901 -15.71 -17.77 14.61
N ASP A 902 -16.41 -18.31 15.62
CA ASP A 902 -17.34 -17.55 16.45
C ASP A 902 -16.66 -16.74 17.55
N LYS A 903 -15.39 -17.03 17.84
CA LYS A 903 -14.58 -16.23 18.76
C LYS A 903 -14.25 -14.88 18.15
N TYR A 904 -14.08 -13.88 19.01
CA TYR A 904 -13.53 -12.59 18.62
C TYR A 904 -11.99 -12.62 18.67
N SER A 905 -11.34 -11.94 17.76
CA SER A 905 -9.89 -11.71 17.77
C SER A 905 -9.63 -10.25 18.09
N PHE A 906 -8.90 -9.97 19.18
CA PHE A 906 -8.49 -8.63 19.59
C PHE A 906 -6.97 -8.51 19.60
N VAL A 907 -6.47 -7.37 19.15
CA VAL A 907 -5.05 -7.01 19.30
C VAL A 907 -4.83 -6.52 20.72
N ASN A 908 -3.81 -7.06 21.39
CA ASN A 908 -3.44 -6.66 22.75
C ASN A 908 -2.84 -5.25 22.75
N THR A 909 -3.32 -4.40 23.65
CA THR A 909 -2.84 -3.03 23.80
C THR A 909 -2.03 -2.92 25.09
N SER A 910 -0.72 -2.68 24.98
CA SER A 910 0.19 -2.67 26.13
C SER A 910 1.32 -1.66 25.94
N LEU A 911 1.82 -1.16 27.08
CA LEU A 911 3.07 -0.42 27.24
C LEU A 911 3.82 -1.04 28.42
N GLU A 912 4.87 -1.87 28.16
CA GLU A 912 5.59 -2.65 29.16
C GLU A 912 7.06 -2.22 29.33
#